data_cc19bb3be8c502f8a7a756acda089e6a
#
_entry.id   cc19bb3be8c502f8a7a756acda089e6a
#
_cell.length_a   1.000
_cell.length_b   1.000
_cell.length_c   1.000
_cell.angle_alpha   90.00
_cell.angle_beta   90.00
_cell.angle_gamma   90.00
#
_symmetry.space_group_name_H-M   'P 1'
#
loop_
_entity.id
_entity.type
_entity.pdbx_description
1 polymer ?
#
loop_
_entity_poly.entity_id
_entity_poly.type
_entity_poly.pdbx_seq_one_letter_code
_entity_poly.pdbx_strand_id
1 'polypeptide(L)'
;MKLMVVESPNKVKKIESILGDGWKVVASVGHVRDLPKHDIGLEAPDFTLQYEYIPPAQVQGRTFPGGEERVARIRALSGRADMIFLATDPDREGEAIAWHLKDALGLDEGDYERVTFDEITEKAIRAALSQARKIDADLVQAQEARRALDRIVGYLVSPLLSNMLGQNLSAGRVQSVAVRLVVDLERRIVAFKKTNHFGAVVKFDGGAWKAEWDTKPFITEDVPYVLDEALAKQAAGCRQFKVLDSGTDTAREAPPSCFSTSLMLQAASVTLKRDPELTAKDAQKLFEQGAITYIRTDSVNISDEAIAEVRAYAEGQGWKLPDAPRKFKTKAGAQEAHEAIRPAHIDVLEAGEDEHQRKLYALIWKRTVASQLADARYKVNSVTLEATDGAKPFQFKAKGRTLIEQGWRVLTAKDAVEDKTDDEAEDSAGKVPVLDVGSAKQADSGELLRKVTKAPPRFTKASLIKKLEDEGIGRPATYPAIMGNIMARGYLVEDKRYLVPTETGTILVEHLVKAGFEFMELAFTRELESQLDRIAEGERQYLDVVAPAYDQLKAELDAIAQGGDFKPRFACPKCSAGLRKYQKPGKLPIWYCTNDECKTFLDDVDGKPVERKEHPCPKCSTPLRRYKKKAGGLGWFCPTDDCKTFMDDDKGRPVEPKVHPCPKCSSPLRRFQKKDKESGKPIKGAFAWFCTNDECKTFLDDEKGQPVAIKTAPCPSCGKPMYRRKGQYGYWWGCSGFKDGCKVIMDDQAGKPVPKQAKGAKPAAKATVKRAAAPTRLVLKTPKK
;
A
#
# COMPACT_ATOMS: atom_id res chain seq x y z
N MET A 1 -8.77 18.33 40.54
CA MET A 1 -8.54 18.37 39.09
C MET A 1 -8.93 17.00 38.53
N LYS A 2 -9.75 16.95 37.47
CA LYS A 2 -10.07 15.69 36.77
C LYS A 2 -9.02 15.42 35.66
N LEU A 3 -8.55 14.19 35.57
CA LEU A 3 -7.57 13.78 34.56
C LEU A 3 -8.25 12.92 33.48
N MET A 4 -8.14 13.30 32.20
CA MET A 4 -8.59 12.46 31.09
C MET A 4 -7.39 11.93 30.30
N VAL A 5 -7.35 10.62 30.08
CA VAL A 5 -6.31 9.95 29.30
C VAL A 5 -6.92 9.50 27.96
N VAL A 6 -6.44 10.09 26.86
CA VAL A 6 -6.84 9.75 25.50
C VAL A 6 -5.77 8.95 24.80
N GLU A 7 -6.09 8.31 23.68
CA GLU A 7 -5.12 7.51 22.94
C GLU A 7 -4.11 8.37 22.16
N SER A 8 -4.57 9.41 21.45
CA SER A 8 -3.74 10.20 20.55
C SER A 8 -3.44 11.61 21.09
N PRO A 9 -2.19 12.09 20.96
CA PRO A 9 -1.83 13.45 21.36
C PRO A 9 -2.56 14.55 20.56
N ASN A 10 -3.05 14.23 19.37
CA ASN A 10 -3.76 15.19 18.52
C ASN A 10 -5.14 15.54 19.07
N LYS A 11 -5.76 14.65 19.86
CA LYS A 11 -7.06 14.89 20.52
C LYS A 11 -6.95 15.82 21.73
N VAL A 12 -5.76 15.90 22.37
CA VAL A 12 -5.56 16.54 23.69
C VAL A 12 -6.06 17.99 23.70
N LYS A 13 -5.57 18.81 22.79
CA LYS A 13 -5.90 20.25 22.77
C LYS A 13 -7.38 20.52 22.54
N LYS A 14 -7.99 19.79 21.60
CA LYS A 14 -9.42 19.93 21.27
C LYS A 14 -10.30 19.57 22.45
N ILE A 15 -10.04 18.41 23.06
CA ILE A 15 -10.84 17.92 24.19
C ILE A 15 -10.62 18.79 25.42
N GLU A 16 -9.38 19.19 25.72
CA GLU A 16 -9.07 20.09 26.84
C GLU A 16 -9.79 21.45 26.70
N SER A 17 -9.86 21.99 25.47
CA SER A 17 -10.60 23.21 25.17
C SER A 17 -12.14 23.06 25.37
N ILE A 18 -12.68 21.87 25.07
CA ILE A 18 -14.12 21.58 25.25
C ILE A 18 -14.46 21.42 26.73
N LEU A 19 -13.59 20.78 27.50
CA LEU A 19 -13.82 20.49 28.91
C LEU A 19 -13.64 21.71 29.82
N GLY A 20 -12.71 22.61 29.45
CA GLY A 20 -12.45 23.85 30.17
C GLY A 20 -11.70 23.65 31.48
N ASP A 21 -11.87 24.61 32.40
CA ASP A 21 -11.13 24.66 33.68
C ASP A 21 -11.45 23.46 34.55
N GLY A 22 -10.45 23.05 35.36
CA GLY A 22 -10.56 21.90 36.27
C GLY A 22 -10.22 20.55 35.62
N TRP A 23 -10.00 20.51 34.31
CA TRP A 23 -9.59 19.30 33.59
C TRP A 23 -8.15 19.37 33.10
N LYS A 24 -7.50 18.20 33.07
CA LYS A 24 -6.23 17.97 32.41
C LYS A 24 -6.38 16.79 31.44
N VAL A 25 -5.99 16.99 30.20
CA VAL A 25 -6.03 15.93 29.18
C VAL A 25 -4.60 15.53 28.79
N VAL A 26 -4.33 14.23 28.74
CA VAL A 26 -3.03 13.67 28.35
C VAL A 26 -3.22 12.49 27.41
N ALA A 27 -2.18 12.13 26.64
CA ALA A 27 -2.24 11.00 25.74
C ALA A 27 -1.33 9.85 26.17
N SER A 28 -1.84 8.60 26.02
CA SER A 28 -1.06 7.37 26.16
C SER A 28 -0.13 7.11 24.97
N VAL A 29 -0.43 7.70 23.81
CA VAL A 29 0.27 7.47 22.54
C VAL A 29 0.16 5.99 22.10
N GLY A 30 -1.07 5.46 22.11
CA GLY A 30 -1.39 4.05 21.84
C GLY A 30 -1.10 3.13 23.03
N HIS A 31 -0.87 1.84 22.75
CA HIS A 31 -0.53 0.87 23.79
C HIS A 31 0.75 1.24 24.54
N VAL A 32 0.74 1.08 25.86
CA VAL A 32 1.92 1.29 26.72
C VAL A 32 2.71 0.00 26.95
N ARG A 33 2.04 -1.16 26.81
CA ARG A 33 2.63 -2.51 26.92
C ARG A 33 2.26 -3.34 25.69
N ASP A 34 3.10 -4.31 25.36
CA ASP A 34 2.85 -5.34 24.33
C ASP A 34 3.52 -6.65 24.75
N LEU A 35 3.23 -7.74 24.04
CA LEU A 35 3.90 -9.03 24.24
C LEU A 35 5.40 -8.93 23.88
N PRO A 36 6.27 -9.76 24.50
CA PRO A 36 7.71 -9.77 24.23
C PRO A 36 8.04 -9.88 22.76
N LYS A 37 9.07 -9.17 22.30
CA LYS A 37 9.42 -9.15 20.88
C LYS A 37 10.09 -10.42 20.39
N HIS A 38 10.77 -11.15 21.26
CA HIS A 38 11.61 -12.30 20.91
C HIS A 38 11.10 -13.62 21.50
N ASP A 39 9.99 -13.58 22.22
CA ASP A 39 9.33 -14.71 22.82
C ASP A 39 7.86 -14.77 22.39
N ILE A 40 7.23 -15.94 22.48
CA ILE A 40 5.80 -16.08 22.21
C ILE A 40 4.97 -15.31 23.23
N GLY A 41 5.42 -15.23 24.48
CA GLY A 41 4.82 -14.46 25.56
C GLY A 41 3.48 -15.02 26.06
N LEU A 42 3.26 -16.31 25.87
CA LEU A 42 2.12 -17.06 26.39
C LEU A 42 2.46 -18.56 26.46
N GLU A 43 1.93 -19.27 27.42
CA GLU A 43 2.18 -20.69 27.65
C GLU A 43 0.87 -21.45 27.94
N ALA A 44 0.77 -22.68 27.43
CA ALA A 44 -0.32 -23.59 27.77
C ALA A 44 -0.16 -24.07 29.26
N PRO A 45 -1.27 -24.39 29.98
CA PRO A 45 -2.64 -24.53 29.47
C PRO A 45 -3.50 -23.26 29.58
N ASP A 46 -3.09 -22.25 30.34
CA ASP A 46 -3.89 -21.08 30.68
C ASP A 46 -3.72 -19.94 29.68
N PHE A 47 -2.70 -19.99 28.82
CA PHE A 47 -2.40 -19.01 27.77
C PHE A 47 -2.38 -17.55 28.28
N THR A 48 -2.00 -17.34 29.54
CA THR A 48 -1.87 -16.02 30.12
C THR A 48 -0.84 -15.19 29.35
N LEU A 49 -1.22 -13.99 28.93
CA LEU A 49 -0.38 -13.12 28.14
C LEU A 49 0.63 -12.38 29.04
N GLN A 50 1.92 -12.50 28.70
CA GLN A 50 3.01 -11.83 29.40
C GLN A 50 3.31 -10.49 28.73
N TYR A 51 3.05 -9.38 29.42
CA TYR A 51 3.21 -8.04 28.88
C TYR A 51 4.49 -7.37 29.35
N GLU A 52 5.18 -6.72 28.42
CA GLU A 52 6.34 -5.86 28.67
C GLU A 52 6.04 -4.42 28.24
N TYR A 53 6.67 -3.44 28.89
CA TYR A 53 6.59 -2.06 28.42
C TYR A 53 7.21 -1.92 27.03
N ILE A 54 6.50 -1.21 26.15
CA ILE A 54 7.01 -0.92 24.82
C ILE A 54 8.29 -0.08 24.94
N PRO A 55 9.42 -0.52 24.35
CA PRO A 55 10.67 0.21 24.46
C PRO A 55 10.64 1.54 23.70
N PRO A 56 11.52 2.51 24.05
CA PRO A 56 11.68 3.75 23.30
C PRO A 56 12.02 3.47 21.83
N ALA A 57 11.45 4.25 20.91
CA ALA A 57 11.67 4.11 19.48
C ALA A 57 12.43 5.30 18.89
N GLN A 58 13.33 5.03 17.93
CA GLN A 58 13.97 6.06 17.13
C GLN A 58 13.37 6.07 15.72
N VAL A 59 12.74 7.19 15.35
CA VAL A 59 12.18 7.38 14.03
C VAL A 59 12.75 8.67 13.42
N GLN A 60 13.42 8.58 12.29
CA GLN A 60 14.05 9.71 11.58
C GLN A 60 14.94 10.59 12.48
N GLY A 61 15.69 9.95 13.39
CA GLY A 61 16.61 10.65 14.30
C GLY A 61 15.96 11.31 15.52
N ARG A 62 14.66 11.15 15.72
CA ARG A 62 13.93 11.58 16.92
C ARG A 62 13.68 10.37 17.82
N THR A 63 13.90 10.51 19.14
CA THR A 63 13.56 9.48 20.11
C THR A 63 12.14 9.72 20.64
N PHE A 64 11.30 8.69 20.52
CA PHE A 64 9.96 8.66 21.10
C PHE A 64 10.01 7.90 22.42
N PRO A 65 9.35 8.41 23.47
CA PRO A 65 9.38 7.80 24.81
C PRO A 65 8.75 6.40 24.79
N GLY A 66 9.31 5.50 25.56
CA GLY A 66 8.77 4.15 25.77
C GLY A 66 7.49 4.14 26.61
N GLY A 67 6.87 2.97 26.73
CA GLY A 67 5.65 2.78 27.50
C GLY A 67 5.83 3.14 28.99
N GLU A 68 6.91 2.72 29.59
CA GLU A 68 7.22 3.02 31.01
C GLU A 68 7.32 4.54 31.27
N GLU A 69 8.04 5.28 30.42
CA GLU A 69 8.16 6.74 30.55
C GLU A 69 6.80 7.43 30.37
N ARG A 70 5.96 6.94 29.44
CA ARG A 70 4.61 7.47 29.22
C ARG A 70 3.71 7.23 30.41
N VAL A 71 3.73 6.03 30.98
CA VAL A 71 3.00 5.69 32.22
C VAL A 71 3.48 6.53 33.39
N ALA A 72 4.80 6.73 33.56
CA ALA A 72 5.35 7.57 34.62
C ALA A 72 4.84 9.02 34.53
N ARG A 73 4.73 9.59 33.32
CA ARG A 73 4.15 10.94 33.11
C ARG A 73 2.68 10.99 33.51
N ILE A 74 1.89 9.98 33.13
CA ILE A 74 0.47 9.92 33.52
C ILE A 74 0.33 9.75 35.02
N ARG A 75 1.14 8.87 35.63
CA ARG A 75 1.16 8.64 37.11
C ARG A 75 1.48 9.90 37.88
N ALA A 76 2.40 10.74 37.42
CA ALA A 76 2.72 12.02 38.06
C ALA A 76 1.53 13.00 38.10
N LEU A 77 0.58 12.86 37.19
CA LEU A 77 -0.65 13.64 37.13
C LEU A 77 -1.80 12.96 37.86
N SER A 78 -1.90 11.63 37.81
CA SER A 78 -2.96 10.87 38.49
C SER A 78 -2.94 11.07 40.01
N GLY A 79 -1.78 11.16 40.65
CA GLY A 79 -1.67 11.43 42.05
C GLY A 79 -2.19 12.83 42.54
N ARG A 80 -2.57 13.69 41.59
CA ARG A 80 -3.19 15.01 41.87
C ARG A 80 -4.63 15.11 41.36
N ALA A 81 -5.13 14.04 40.79
CA ALA A 81 -6.47 13.98 40.22
C ALA A 81 -7.47 13.43 41.23
N ASP A 82 -8.65 14.01 41.26
CA ASP A 82 -9.78 13.52 42.06
C ASP A 82 -10.45 12.30 41.42
N MET A 83 -10.36 12.19 40.07
CA MET A 83 -10.89 11.11 39.27
C MET A 83 -10.14 11.02 37.94
N ILE A 84 -9.91 9.81 37.47
CA ILE A 84 -9.25 9.52 36.18
C ILE A 84 -10.29 9.01 35.19
N PHE A 85 -10.32 9.62 34.00
CA PHE A 85 -11.19 9.22 32.90
C PHE A 85 -10.34 8.58 31.80
N LEU A 86 -10.54 7.29 31.53
CA LEU A 86 -9.89 6.55 30.44
C LEU A 86 -10.74 6.70 29.19
N ALA A 87 -10.33 7.63 28.30
CA ALA A 87 -11.09 8.06 27.13
C ALA A 87 -10.39 7.66 25.81
N THR A 88 -9.96 6.41 25.74
CA THR A 88 -9.43 5.77 24.52
C THR A 88 -10.57 5.44 23.55
N ASP A 89 -10.23 5.11 22.30
CA ASP A 89 -11.21 4.91 21.22
C ASP A 89 -12.28 3.86 21.56
N PRO A 90 -13.48 3.93 20.94
CA PRO A 90 -14.62 3.07 21.30
C PRO A 90 -14.57 1.69 20.64
N ASP A 91 -13.38 1.11 20.46
CA ASP A 91 -13.20 -0.24 19.91
C ASP A 91 -12.44 -1.16 20.90
N ARG A 92 -12.30 -2.45 20.55
CA ARG A 92 -11.58 -3.44 21.38
C ARG A 92 -10.15 -3.04 21.69
N GLU A 93 -9.48 -2.37 20.73
CA GLU A 93 -8.11 -1.88 20.88
C GLU A 93 -8.05 -0.76 21.92
N GLY A 94 -9.00 0.20 21.85
CA GLY A 94 -9.11 1.27 22.85
C GLY A 94 -9.48 0.74 24.23
N GLU A 95 -10.32 -0.31 24.33
CA GLU A 95 -10.65 -0.96 25.60
C GLU A 95 -9.42 -1.62 26.22
N ALA A 96 -8.63 -2.34 25.43
CA ALA A 96 -7.37 -2.95 25.87
C ALA A 96 -6.33 -1.90 26.29
N ILE A 97 -6.24 -0.75 25.59
CA ILE A 97 -5.37 0.36 26.01
C ILE A 97 -5.80 0.90 27.37
N ALA A 98 -7.11 1.09 27.57
CA ALA A 98 -7.65 1.53 28.87
C ALA A 98 -7.32 0.53 29.99
N TRP A 99 -7.48 -0.77 29.72
CA TRP A 99 -7.13 -1.83 30.67
C TRP A 99 -5.62 -1.84 30.99
N HIS A 100 -4.77 -1.73 30.00
CA HIS A 100 -3.31 -1.63 30.21
C HIS A 100 -2.92 -0.40 31.04
N LEU A 101 -3.62 0.73 30.86
CA LEU A 101 -3.39 1.93 31.65
C LEU A 101 -3.86 1.74 33.10
N LYS A 102 -5.06 1.16 33.30
CA LYS A 102 -5.58 0.82 34.63
C LYS A 102 -4.56 0.00 35.42
N ASP A 103 -4.14 -1.11 34.84
CA ASP A 103 -3.21 -2.05 35.48
C ASP A 103 -1.81 -1.42 35.69
N ALA A 104 -1.23 -0.76 34.66
CA ALA A 104 0.07 -0.12 34.77
C ALA A 104 0.11 1.04 35.78
N LEU A 105 -0.98 1.73 36.00
CA LEU A 105 -1.11 2.81 36.97
C LEU A 105 -1.44 2.28 38.39
N GLY A 106 -1.95 1.05 38.50
CA GLY A 106 -2.42 0.43 39.72
C GLY A 106 -3.70 1.07 40.22
N LEU A 107 -4.70 1.30 39.36
CA LEU A 107 -5.97 1.93 39.67
C LEU A 107 -6.98 0.91 40.21
N ASP A 108 -7.60 1.20 41.33
CA ASP A 108 -8.75 0.46 41.82
C ASP A 108 -10.06 0.87 41.12
N GLU A 109 -11.14 0.12 41.32
CA GLU A 109 -12.43 0.38 40.66
C GLU A 109 -13.03 1.75 41.03
N GLY A 110 -12.64 2.35 42.17
CA GLY A 110 -13.06 3.68 42.59
C GLY A 110 -12.28 4.84 41.96
N ASP A 111 -11.11 4.58 41.40
CA ASP A 111 -10.17 5.61 40.96
C ASP A 111 -10.38 6.08 39.53
N TYR A 112 -11.12 5.31 38.72
CA TYR A 112 -11.29 5.60 37.28
C TYR A 112 -12.71 5.40 36.80
N GLU A 113 -12.98 6.06 35.65
CA GLU A 113 -14.14 5.83 34.81
C GLU A 113 -13.70 5.66 33.35
N ARG A 114 -14.36 4.75 32.61
CA ARG A 114 -14.20 4.54 31.17
C ARG A 114 -15.19 5.39 30.42
N VAL A 115 -14.72 6.18 29.46
CA VAL A 115 -15.54 7.07 28.63
C VAL A 115 -15.26 6.81 27.16
N THR A 116 -16.32 6.62 26.38
CA THR A 116 -16.25 6.42 24.91
C THR A 116 -17.12 7.43 24.20
N PHE A 117 -16.64 7.93 23.06
CA PHE A 117 -17.40 8.84 22.20
C PHE A 117 -17.03 8.59 20.73
N ASP A 118 -18.04 8.63 19.86
CA ASP A 118 -17.90 8.38 18.43
C ASP A 118 -17.53 9.65 17.64
N GLU A 119 -17.61 10.83 18.25
CA GLU A 119 -17.21 12.11 17.66
C GLU A 119 -16.62 13.06 18.71
N ILE A 120 -15.72 13.94 18.29
CA ILE A 120 -15.08 14.93 19.18
C ILE A 120 -15.81 16.27 19.08
N THR A 121 -17.03 16.27 19.58
CA THR A 121 -17.88 17.47 19.73
C THR A 121 -18.18 17.73 21.22
N GLU A 122 -18.54 18.97 21.58
CA GLU A 122 -18.88 19.30 22.97
C GLU A 122 -20.08 18.47 23.46
N LYS A 123 -21.10 18.31 22.62
CA LYS A 123 -22.31 17.52 22.92
C LYS A 123 -21.95 16.07 23.22
N ALA A 124 -21.20 15.42 22.32
CA ALA A 124 -20.84 14.00 22.47
C ALA A 124 -19.95 13.74 23.68
N ILE A 125 -18.93 14.59 23.94
CA ILE A 125 -18.05 14.45 25.08
C ILE A 125 -18.80 14.62 26.40
N ARG A 126 -19.69 15.62 26.50
CA ARG A 126 -20.50 15.84 27.72
C ARG A 126 -21.49 14.70 27.95
N ALA A 127 -22.12 14.20 26.89
CA ALA A 127 -23.01 13.04 26.97
C ALA A 127 -22.25 11.79 27.43
N ALA A 128 -21.06 11.54 26.86
CA ALA A 128 -20.20 10.41 27.21
C ALA A 128 -19.76 10.46 28.70
N LEU A 129 -19.45 11.64 29.22
CA LEU A 129 -19.11 11.81 30.65
C LEU A 129 -20.28 11.49 31.57
N SER A 130 -21.53 11.71 31.14
CA SER A 130 -22.72 11.34 31.92
C SER A 130 -23.06 9.84 31.84
N GLN A 131 -22.48 9.13 30.86
CA GLN A 131 -22.65 7.71 30.64
C GLN A 131 -21.35 6.92 30.90
N ALA A 132 -20.48 7.47 31.74
CA ALA A 132 -19.24 6.81 32.11
C ALA A 132 -19.51 5.43 32.74
N ARG A 133 -18.64 4.46 32.39
CA ARG A 133 -18.76 3.05 32.80
C ARG A 133 -17.44 2.49 33.31
N LYS A 134 -17.41 1.22 33.66
CA LYS A 134 -16.17 0.51 33.92
C LYS A 134 -15.64 -0.10 32.61
N ILE A 135 -14.38 -0.56 32.64
CA ILE A 135 -13.77 -1.28 31.52
C ILE A 135 -14.58 -2.56 31.28
N ASP A 136 -14.87 -2.81 30.02
CA ASP A 136 -15.57 -4.01 29.56
C ASP A 136 -14.55 -5.15 29.42
N ALA A 137 -14.66 -6.14 30.31
CA ALA A 137 -13.75 -7.28 30.34
C ALA A 137 -13.87 -8.18 29.11
N ASP A 138 -15.05 -8.28 28.51
CA ASP A 138 -15.28 -9.14 27.35
C ASP A 138 -14.65 -8.53 26.09
N LEU A 139 -14.71 -7.21 25.93
CA LEU A 139 -13.98 -6.50 24.88
C LEU A 139 -12.45 -6.65 25.02
N VAL A 140 -11.93 -6.58 26.26
CA VAL A 140 -10.50 -6.82 26.54
C VAL A 140 -10.12 -8.24 26.17
N GLN A 141 -10.87 -9.25 26.65
CA GLN A 141 -10.62 -10.66 26.34
C GLN A 141 -10.67 -10.94 24.81
N ALA A 142 -11.58 -10.30 24.08
CA ALA A 142 -11.67 -10.44 22.62
C ALA A 142 -10.41 -9.89 21.92
N GLN A 143 -9.85 -8.78 22.41
CA GLN A 143 -8.59 -8.23 21.89
C GLN A 143 -7.42 -9.14 22.26
N GLU A 144 -7.34 -9.61 23.50
CA GLU A 144 -6.31 -10.54 23.97
C GLU A 144 -6.34 -11.85 23.19
N ALA A 145 -7.53 -12.44 22.94
CA ALA A 145 -7.69 -13.64 22.14
C ALA A 145 -7.19 -13.43 20.70
N ARG A 146 -7.54 -12.32 20.08
CA ARG A 146 -7.00 -11.96 18.76
C ARG A 146 -5.48 -11.88 18.79
N ARG A 147 -4.93 -11.21 19.80
CA ARG A 147 -3.48 -11.01 19.96
C ARG A 147 -2.76 -12.34 20.17
N ALA A 148 -3.32 -13.24 21.01
CA ALA A 148 -2.82 -14.59 21.26
C ALA A 148 -2.80 -15.43 19.97
N LEU A 149 -3.92 -15.50 19.25
CA LEU A 149 -4.02 -16.26 17.99
C LEU A 149 -3.03 -15.78 16.93
N ASP A 150 -2.91 -14.46 16.73
CA ASP A 150 -1.96 -13.89 15.78
C ASP A 150 -0.51 -14.16 16.20
N ARG A 151 -0.23 -14.18 17.52
CA ARG A 151 1.07 -14.54 18.09
C ARG A 151 1.39 -16.02 17.88
N ILE A 152 0.47 -16.92 18.19
CA ILE A 152 0.60 -18.37 18.04
C ILE A 152 0.94 -18.70 16.58
N VAL A 153 0.13 -18.26 15.61
CA VAL A 153 0.38 -18.53 14.20
C VAL A 153 1.70 -17.89 13.74
N GLY A 154 1.94 -16.63 14.13
CA GLY A 154 3.15 -15.91 13.72
C GLY A 154 4.45 -16.54 14.21
N TYR A 155 4.49 -16.99 15.45
CA TYR A 155 5.69 -17.53 16.09
C TYR A 155 5.95 -19.01 15.83
N LEU A 156 4.90 -19.80 15.66
CA LEU A 156 5.04 -21.23 15.38
C LEU A 156 5.23 -21.53 13.89
N VAL A 157 4.48 -20.88 13.01
CA VAL A 157 4.49 -21.19 11.57
C VAL A 157 5.59 -20.42 10.82
N SER A 158 5.84 -19.13 11.15
CA SER A 158 6.81 -18.33 10.39
C SER A 158 8.24 -18.87 10.46
N PRO A 159 8.77 -19.32 11.62
CA PRO A 159 10.09 -19.94 11.67
C PRO A 159 10.18 -21.22 10.84
N LEU A 160 9.15 -22.09 10.91
CA LEU A 160 9.06 -23.32 10.14
C LEU A 160 9.19 -23.02 8.63
N LEU A 161 8.35 -22.14 8.10
CA LEU A 161 8.38 -21.74 6.69
C LEU A 161 9.72 -21.11 6.30
N SER A 162 10.24 -20.24 7.16
CA SER A 162 11.51 -19.56 6.88
C SER A 162 12.68 -20.54 6.82
N ASN A 163 12.66 -21.57 7.68
CA ASN A 163 13.67 -22.62 7.70
C ASN A 163 13.55 -23.52 6.47
N MET A 164 12.33 -23.90 6.10
CA MET A 164 12.07 -24.75 4.94
C MET A 164 12.48 -24.06 3.63
N LEU A 165 12.18 -22.78 3.48
CA LEU A 165 12.37 -22.07 2.23
C LEU A 165 13.69 -21.27 2.16
N GLY A 166 14.44 -21.19 3.26
CA GLY A 166 15.68 -20.47 3.35
C GLY A 166 15.54 -18.95 3.18
N GLN A 167 14.34 -18.42 3.41
CA GLN A 167 14.00 -17.01 3.29
C GLN A 167 13.27 -16.53 4.54
N ASN A 168 13.38 -15.23 4.86
CA ASN A 168 12.56 -14.66 5.92
C ASN A 168 11.11 -14.52 5.46
N LEU A 169 10.26 -15.44 5.87
CA LEU A 169 8.83 -15.44 5.60
C LEU A 169 8.07 -15.26 6.91
N SER A 170 6.91 -14.67 6.81
CA SER A 170 6.00 -14.52 7.93
C SER A 170 4.62 -14.97 7.53
N ALA A 171 4.14 -16.02 8.19
CA ALA A 171 2.74 -16.41 8.14
C ALA A 171 1.92 -15.52 9.09
N GLY A 172 0.66 -15.36 8.77
CA GLY A 172 -0.31 -14.69 9.63
C GLY A 172 -1.69 -15.15 9.22
N ARG A 173 -2.52 -15.42 10.21
CA ARG A 173 -3.86 -15.99 10.06
C ARG A 173 -4.70 -15.32 8.97
N VAL A 174 -4.80 -14.00 8.98
CA VAL A 174 -5.58 -13.23 8.01
C VAL A 174 -4.76 -12.85 6.77
N GLN A 175 -3.48 -12.50 6.95
CA GLN A 175 -2.61 -12.04 5.87
C GLN A 175 -2.33 -13.13 4.84
N SER A 176 -2.08 -14.35 5.28
CA SER A 176 -1.78 -15.48 4.37
C SER A 176 -2.99 -15.84 3.51
N VAL A 177 -4.19 -15.76 4.09
CA VAL A 177 -5.46 -15.98 3.38
C VAL A 177 -5.72 -14.87 2.36
N ALA A 178 -5.42 -13.61 2.69
CA ALA A 178 -5.52 -12.50 1.72
C ALA A 178 -4.58 -12.70 0.51
N VAL A 179 -3.36 -13.19 0.75
CA VAL A 179 -2.42 -13.54 -0.34
C VAL A 179 -2.96 -14.73 -1.16
N ARG A 180 -3.52 -15.76 -0.50
CA ARG A 180 -4.14 -16.93 -1.16
C ARG A 180 -5.23 -16.52 -2.14
N LEU A 181 -6.13 -15.60 -1.76
CA LEU A 181 -7.18 -15.11 -2.66
C LEU A 181 -6.62 -14.56 -3.97
N VAL A 182 -5.52 -13.81 -3.89
CA VAL A 182 -4.88 -13.22 -5.09
C VAL A 182 -4.16 -14.30 -5.91
N VAL A 183 -3.46 -15.23 -5.26
CA VAL A 183 -2.77 -16.34 -5.94
C VAL A 183 -3.77 -17.26 -6.66
N ASP A 184 -4.88 -17.62 -6.02
CA ASP A 184 -5.90 -18.48 -6.61
C ASP A 184 -6.63 -17.79 -7.76
N LEU A 185 -6.85 -16.48 -7.68
CA LEU A 185 -7.37 -15.71 -8.81
C LEU A 185 -6.38 -15.70 -9.98
N GLU A 186 -5.09 -15.48 -9.73
CA GLU A 186 -4.07 -15.49 -10.78
C GLU A 186 -3.97 -16.87 -11.47
N ARG A 187 -4.06 -17.96 -10.71
CA ARG A 187 -4.15 -19.33 -11.26
C ARG A 187 -5.34 -19.49 -12.20
N ARG A 188 -6.51 -18.98 -11.82
CA ARG A 188 -7.71 -19.01 -12.68
C ARG A 188 -7.52 -18.16 -13.94
N ILE A 189 -6.87 -16.99 -13.83
CA ILE A 189 -6.58 -16.13 -14.98
C ILE A 189 -5.62 -16.83 -15.94
N VAL A 190 -4.57 -17.47 -15.45
CA VAL A 190 -3.59 -18.19 -16.27
C VAL A 190 -4.20 -19.43 -16.94
N ALA A 191 -5.07 -20.14 -16.21
CA ALA A 191 -5.77 -21.32 -16.74
C ALA A 191 -6.93 -20.97 -17.70
N PHE A 192 -7.32 -19.69 -17.78
CA PHE A 192 -8.47 -19.26 -18.56
C PHE A 192 -8.23 -19.41 -20.07
N LYS A 193 -9.16 -20.13 -20.73
CA LYS A 193 -9.18 -20.29 -22.17
C LYS A 193 -10.17 -19.31 -22.79
N LYS A 194 -9.68 -18.48 -23.68
CA LYS A 194 -10.51 -17.54 -24.44
C LYS A 194 -11.40 -18.29 -25.41
N THR A 195 -12.68 -17.98 -25.42
CA THR A 195 -13.67 -18.51 -26.34
C THR A 195 -14.20 -17.36 -27.22
N ASN A 196 -14.10 -17.51 -28.53
CA ASN A 196 -14.74 -16.60 -29.45
C ASN A 196 -16.24 -16.91 -29.49
N HIS A 197 -17.05 -15.89 -29.43
CA HIS A 197 -18.50 -16.03 -29.54
C HIS A 197 -19.10 -14.86 -30.32
N PHE A 198 -20.32 -15.02 -30.76
CA PHE A 198 -20.93 -14.11 -31.71
C PHE A 198 -22.28 -13.61 -31.20
N GLY A 199 -22.62 -12.40 -31.62
CA GLY A 199 -23.90 -11.76 -31.43
C GLY A 199 -24.25 -10.93 -32.64
N ALA A 200 -25.39 -10.25 -32.60
CA ALA A 200 -25.80 -9.35 -33.65
C ALA A 200 -26.47 -8.10 -33.03
N VAL A 201 -26.31 -6.99 -33.69
CA VAL A 201 -26.99 -5.73 -33.36
C VAL A 201 -27.57 -5.15 -34.64
N VAL A 202 -28.79 -4.60 -34.57
CA VAL A 202 -29.43 -3.87 -35.64
C VAL A 202 -29.67 -2.42 -35.22
N LYS A 203 -29.55 -1.50 -36.18
CA LYS A 203 -29.66 -0.06 -35.95
C LYS A 203 -30.89 0.49 -36.67
N PHE A 204 -31.56 1.45 -36.07
CA PHE A 204 -32.80 2.04 -36.58
C PHE A 204 -32.74 3.57 -36.53
N ASP A 205 -33.54 4.18 -37.39
CA ASP A 205 -33.79 5.63 -37.47
C ASP A 205 -32.46 6.43 -37.63
N GLY A 206 -31.68 6.04 -38.65
CA GLY A 206 -30.39 6.66 -38.90
C GLY A 206 -29.33 6.31 -37.86
N GLY A 207 -29.49 5.22 -37.11
CA GLY A 207 -28.63 4.80 -36.02
C GLY A 207 -28.95 5.48 -34.65
N ALA A 208 -30.10 6.15 -34.57
CA ALA A 208 -30.54 6.82 -33.33
C ALA A 208 -30.74 5.84 -32.15
N TRP A 209 -31.08 4.61 -32.42
CA TRP A 209 -31.15 3.54 -31.44
C TRP A 209 -30.78 2.19 -32.05
N LYS A 210 -30.47 1.22 -31.20
CA LYS A 210 -30.06 -0.12 -31.59
C LYS A 210 -30.81 -1.19 -30.82
N ALA A 211 -30.99 -2.37 -31.39
CA ALA A 211 -31.48 -3.55 -30.70
C ALA A 211 -30.48 -4.70 -30.85
N GLU A 212 -30.24 -5.39 -29.76
CA GLU A 212 -29.34 -6.54 -29.71
C GLU A 212 -30.11 -7.85 -29.85
N TRP A 213 -29.54 -8.79 -30.57
CA TRP A 213 -30.11 -10.12 -30.75
C TRP A 213 -30.19 -10.86 -29.40
N ASP A 214 -31.37 -11.36 -29.05
CA ASP A 214 -31.55 -12.24 -27.90
C ASP A 214 -31.01 -13.64 -28.19
N THR A 215 -29.83 -13.92 -27.70
CA THR A 215 -29.15 -15.21 -27.93
C THR A 215 -29.64 -16.33 -27.00
N LYS A 216 -30.45 -16.05 -25.99
CA LYS A 216 -30.91 -17.04 -25.01
C LYS A 216 -31.55 -18.29 -25.61
N PRO A 217 -32.41 -18.21 -26.67
CA PRO A 217 -32.97 -19.40 -27.28
C PRO A 217 -31.98 -20.29 -28.04
N PHE A 218 -30.74 -19.81 -28.23
CA PHE A 218 -29.71 -20.47 -29.07
C PHE A 218 -28.51 -20.95 -28.23
N ILE A 219 -28.58 -20.89 -26.93
CA ILE A 219 -27.53 -21.30 -26.00
C ILE A 219 -28.05 -22.32 -24.99
N THR A 220 -27.16 -23.04 -24.35
CA THR A 220 -27.46 -23.98 -23.26
C THR A 220 -26.63 -23.64 -22.03
N GLU A 221 -26.90 -24.27 -20.88
CA GLU A 221 -26.08 -24.10 -19.68
C GLU A 221 -24.62 -24.51 -19.92
N ASP A 222 -24.41 -25.61 -20.66
CA ASP A 222 -23.06 -26.09 -20.99
C ASP A 222 -22.34 -25.22 -22.03
N VAL A 223 -23.10 -24.58 -22.92
CA VAL A 223 -22.59 -23.70 -23.97
C VAL A 223 -23.29 -22.33 -23.88
N PRO A 224 -22.88 -21.47 -22.94
CA PRO A 224 -23.56 -20.22 -22.65
C PRO A 224 -23.32 -19.09 -23.67
N TYR A 225 -22.80 -19.43 -24.84
CA TYR A 225 -22.47 -18.49 -25.92
C TYR A 225 -22.82 -19.08 -27.29
N VAL A 226 -23.21 -18.21 -28.21
CA VAL A 226 -23.37 -18.60 -29.62
C VAL A 226 -22.00 -18.72 -30.26
N LEU A 227 -21.61 -19.94 -30.64
CA LEU A 227 -20.32 -20.25 -31.26
C LEU A 227 -20.42 -20.28 -32.82
N ASP A 228 -21.64 -20.33 -33.36
CA ASP A 228 -21.89 -20.35 -34.81
C ASP A 228 -21.91 -18.94 -35.40
N GLU A 229 -20.83 -18.56 -36.08
CA GLU A 229 -20.70 -17.28 -36.79
C GLU A 229 -21.73 -17.14 -37.93
N ALA A 230 -22.08 -18.24 -38.60
CA ALA A 230 -23.02 -18.19 -39.73
C ALA A 230 -24.43 -17.87 -39.22
N LEU A 231 -24.83 -18.44 -38.08
CA LEU A 231 -26.09 -18.12 -37.43
C LEU A 231 -26.15 -16.64 -37.02
N ALA A 232 -25.07 -16.14 -36.44
CA ALA A 232 -25.02 -14.73 -36.02
C ALA A 232 -25.00 -13.76 -37.21
N LYS A 233 -24.39 -14.16 -38.36
CA LYS A 233 -24.46 -13.39 -39.60
C LYS A 233 -25.87 -13.36 -40.19
N GLN A 234 -26.62 -14.46 -40.08
CA GLN A 234 -28.04 -14.49 -40.50
C GLN A 234 -28.85 -13.51 -39.66
N ALA A 235 -28.69 -13.54 -38.33
CA ALA A 235 -29.36 -12.59 -37.44
C ALA A 235 -28.99 -11.13 -37.76
N ALA A 236 -27.69 -10.83 -37.98
CA ALA A 236 -27.21 -9.51 -38.38
C ALA A 236 -27.69 -9.08 -39.78
N GLY A 237 -28.08 -10.04 -40.61
CA GLY A 237 -28.62 -9.81 -41.95
C GLY A 237 -30.06 -9.36 -42.00
N CYS A 238 -30.83 -9.59 -40.97
CA CYS A 238 -32.26 -9.23 -40.91
C CYS A 238 -32.48 -7.71 -40.98
N ARG A 239 -33.51 -7.30 -41.72
CA ARG A 239 -33.87 -5.88 -41.91
C ARG A 239 -35.30 -5.59 -41.63
N GLN A 240 -36.22 -6.55 -41.78
CA GLN A 240 -37.63 -6.39 -41.53
C GLN A 240 -38.02 -6.99 -40.20
N PHE A 241 -38.67 -6.21 -39.37
CA PHE A 241 -39.06 -6.58 -38.01
C PHE A 241 -40.50 -6.30 -37.72
N LYS A 242 -41.10 -7.16 -36.93
CA LYS A 242 -42.38 -6.94 -36.28
C LYS A 242 -42.18 -6.62 -34.82
N VAL A 243 -42.85 -5.61 -34.29
CA VAL A 243 -42.85 -5.26 -32.87
C VAL A 243 -43.67 -6.29 -32.13
N LEU A 244 -43.02 -7.10 -31.29
CA LEU A 244 -43.69 -8.07 -30.41
C LEU A 244 -44.16 -7.45 -29.13
N ASP A 245 -43.36 -6.59 -28.56
CA ASP A 245 -43.65 -5.89 -27.30
C ASP A 245 -42.95 -4.53 -27.26
N SER A 246 -43.64 -3.55 -26.68
CA SER A 246 -43.07 -2.22 -26.47
C SER A 246 -43.73 -1.57 -25.28
N GLY A 247 -42.92 -1.09 -24.34
CA GLY A 247 -43.43 -0.51 -23.11
C GLY A 247 -42.56 0.60 -22.55
N THR A 248 -43.16 1.36 -21.67
CA THR A 248 -42.48 2.35 -20.83
C THR A 248 -42.66 1.96 -19.36
N ASP A 249 -41.56 1.91 -18.63
CA ASP A 249 -41.56 1.67 -17.20
C ASP A 249 -40.76 2.78 -16.48
N THR A 250 -40.88 2.84 -15.16
CA THR A 250 -40.10 3.75 -14.32
C THR A 250 -39.19 2.96 -13.44
N ALA A 251 -37.87 3.08 -13.69
CA ALA A 251 -36.83 2.53 -12.80
C ALA A 251 -36.46 3.57 -11.73
N ARG A 252 -36.23 3.07 -10.51
CA ARG A 252 -35.73 3.85 -9.38
C ARG A 252 -34.34 3.37 -9.04
N GLU A 253 -33.45 4.31 -8.75
CA GLU A 253 -32.11 4.05 -8.28
C GLU A 253 -31.93 4.68 -6.90
N ALA A 254 -31.89 3.82 -5.89
CA ALA A 254 -31.70 4.26 -4.51
C ALA A 254 -30.29 4.88 -4.31
N PRO A 255 -30.17 5.85 -3.40
CA PRO A 255 -28.86 6.36 -3.02
C PRO A 255 -28.01 5.28 -2.35
N PRO A 256 -26.66 5.40 -2.44
CA PRO A 256 -25.78 4.53 -1.69
C PRO A 256 -25.85 4.83 -0.19
N SER A 257 -25.61 3.82 0.67
CA SER A 257 -25.51 3.98 2.13
C SER A 257 -24.38 4.91 2.54
N CYS A 258 -24.36 5.38 3.78
CA CYS A 258 -23.19 6.01 4.38
C CYS A 258 -21.98 5.07 4.39
N PHE A 259 -20.80 5.59 4.68
CA PHE A 259 -19.57 4.81 4.68
C PHE A 259 -19.39 4.00 5.96
N SER A 260 -19.20 2.70 5.80
CA SER A 260 -18.39 1.91 6.72
C SER A 260 -16.90 2.13 6.41
N THR A 261 -15.99 1.63 7.26
CA THR A 261 -14.55 1.66 6.99
C THR A 261 -14.20 1.06 5.63
N SER A 262 -14.72 -0.13 5.34
CA SER A 262 -14.47 -0.83 4.08
C SER A 262 -14.97 -0.04 2.87
N LEU A 263 -16.19 0.47 2.92
CA LEU A 263 -16.77 1.28 1.83
C LEU A 263 -16.01 2.59 1.61
N MET A 264 -15.54 3.24 2.68
CA MET A 264 -14.70 4.44 2.58
C MET A 264 -13.37 4.15 1.90
N LEU A 265 -12.68 3.09 2.32
CA LEU A 265 -11.39 2.68 1.74
C LEU A 265 -11.54 2.33 0.25
N GLN A 266 -12.60 1.62 -0.12
CA GLN A 266 -12.93 1.28 -1.49
C GLN A 266 -13.19 2.53 -2.33
N ALA A 267 -14.07 3.42 -1.86
CA ALA A 267 -14.44 4.64 -2.56
C ALA A 267 -13.25 5.58 -2.75
N ALA A 268 -12.43 5.80 -1.71
CA ALA A 268 -11.24 6.63 -1.80
C ALA A 268 -10.20 6.03 -2.76
N SER A 269 -10.01 4.69 -2.77
CA SER A 269 -9.10 4.03 -3.70
C SER A 269 -9.55 4.19 -5.16
N VAL A 270 -10.85 4.15 -5.43
CA VAL A 270 -11.41 4.32 -6.79
C VAL A 270 -11.43 5.79 -7.20
N THR A 271 -12.03 6.67 -6.38
CA THR A 271 -12.30 8.07 -6.75
C THR A 271 -11.08 8.97 -6.55
N LEU A 272 -10.39 8.84 -5.40
CA LEU A 272 -9.25 9.69 -5.05
C LEU A 272 -7.90 9.08 -5.44
N LYS A 273 -7.89 7.84 -5.96
CA LYS A 273 -6.68 7.06 -6.25
C LYS A 273 -5.74 6.98 -5.03
N ARG A 274 -6.34 6.98 -3.83
CA ARG A 274 -5.62 7.00 -2.56
C ARG A 274 -5.42 5.58 -2.02
N ASP A 275 -4.23 5.30 -1.53
CA ASP A 275 -3.91 4.02 -0.90
C ASP A 275 -4.75 3.80 0.37
N PRO A 276 -5.31 2.60 0.62
CA PRO A 276 -6.13 2.33 1.80
C PRO A 276 -5.45 2.66 3.13
N GLU A 277 -4.16 2.36 3.29
CA GLU A 277 -3.40 2.69 4.51
C GLU A 277 -3.29 4.21 4.71
N LEU A 278 -3.05 4.95 3.63
CA LEU A 278 -2.99 6.40 3.68
C LEU A 278 -4.37 7.01 3.90
N THR A 279 -5.43 6.44 3.29
CA THR A 279 -6.82 6.86 3.50
C THR A 279 -7.21 6.70 4.97
N ALA A 280 -6.87 5.58 5.60
CA ALA A 280 -7.14 5.36 7.02
C ALA A 280 -6.40 6.37 7.91
N LYS A 281 -5.15 6.72 7.57
CA LYS A 281 -4.39 7.77 8.29
C LYS A 281 -5.02 9.16 8.12
N ASP A 282 -5.48 9.49 6.91
CA ASP A 282 -6.15 10.77 6.64
C ASP A 282 -7.50 10.84 7.39
N ALA A 283 -8.28 9.76 7.39
CA ALA A 283 -9.53 9.66 8.12
C ALA A 283 -9.32 9.76 9.65
N GLN A 284 -8.29 9.09 10.19
CA GLN A 284 -7.92 9.20 11.62
C GLN A 284 -7.65 10.64 12.01
N LYS A 285 -6.92 11.39 11.18
CA LYS A 285 -6.65 12.80 11.44
C LYS A 285 -7.93 13.65 11.39
N LEU A 286 -8.83 13.40 10.44
CA LEU A 286 -10.13 14.08 10.38
C LEU A 286 -10.96 13.82 11.64
N PHE A 287 -10.98 12.57 12.12
CA PHE A 287 -11.62 12.22 13.38
C PHE A 287 -10.99 12.95 14.58
N GLU A 288 -9.67 12.95 14.69
CA GLU A 288 -8.92 13.63 15.77
C GLU A 288 -9.13 15.15 15.77
N GLN A 289 -9.38 15.75 14.59
CA GLN A 289 -9.79 17.15 14.43
C GLN A 289 -11.25 17.39 14.82
N GLY A 290 -12.04 16.34 15.06
CA GLY A 290 -13.48 16.41 15.30
C GLY A 290 -14.26 16.83 14.07
N ALA A 291 -13.77 16.49 12.86
CA ALA A 291 -14.45 16.79 11.61
C ALA A 291 -15.40 15.68 11.17
N ILE A 292 -15.10 14.43 11.52
CA ILE A 292 -15.92 13.25 11.20
C ILE A 292 -16.10 12.37 12.43
N THR A 293 -17.06 11.45 12.36
CA THR A 293 -17.27 10.39 13.36
C THR A 293 -16.14 9.36 13.33
N TYR A 294 -16.15 8.44 14.29
CA TYR A 294 -15.15 7.37 14.43
C TYR A 294 -15.05 6.52 13.16
N ILE A 295 -13.83 6.18 12.79
CA ILE A 295 -13.53 5.62 11.46
C ILE A 295 -13.53 4.10 11.38
N ARG A 296 -13.49 3.39 12.52
CA ARG A 296 -13.45 1.93 12.57
C ARG A 296 -14.84 1.38 12.87
N THR A 297 -15.68 1.38 11.86
CA THR A 297 -17.08 0.93 11.94
C THR A 297 -17.46 0.09 10.73
N ASP A 298 -18.29 -0.91 10.95
CA ASP A 298 -18.97 -1.69 9.92
C ASP A 298 -20.41 -1.21 9.67
N SER A 299 -20.91 -0.27 10.51
CA SER A 299 -22.21 0.35 10.34
C SER A 299 -22.27 1.21 9.07
N VAL A 300 -23.44 1.20 8.45
CA VAL A 300 -23.79 2.02 7.28
C VAL A 300 -24.92 2.99 7.59
N ASN A 301 -25.41 3.01 8.84
CA ASN A 301 -26.47 3.87 9.33
C ASN A 301 -25.90 4.98 10.21
N ILE A 302 -26.60 6.09 10.24
CA ILE A 302 -26.30 7.25 11.08
C ILE A 302 -27.43 7.43 12.09
N SER A 303 -27.16 8.13 13.21
CA SER A 303 -28.13 8.38 14.27
C SER A 303 -29.35 9.14 13.76
N ASP A 304 -30.46 9.03 14.48
CA ASP A 304 -31.69 9.74 14.12
C ASP A 304 -31.50 11.27 14.19
N GLU A 305 -30.62 11.76 15.08
CA GLU A 305 -30.24 13.17 15.15
C GLU A 305 -29.47 13.61 13.89
N ALA A 306 -28.46 12.84 13.47
CA ALA A 306 -27.70 13.12 12.27
C ALA A 306 -28.59 13.06 11.01
N ILE A 307 -29.55 12.12 10.96
CA ILE A 307 -30.56 12.07 9.90
C ILE A 307 -31.34 13.37 9.86
N ALA A 308 -31.81 13.86 11.01
CA ALA A 308 -32.59 15.10 11.08
C ALA A 308 -31.78 16.32 10.59
N GLU A 309 -30.53 16.43 10.99
CA GLU A 309 -29.59 17.48 10.52
C GLU A 309 -29.40 17.44 9.00
N VAL A 310 -29.10 16.25 8.44
CA VAL A 310 -28.91 16.07 7.00
C VAL A 310 -30.18 16.43 6.23
N ARG A 311 -31.34 16.02 6.72
CA ARG A 311 -32.62 16.33 6.08
C ARG A 311 -32.96 17.83 6.12
N ALA A 312 -32.74 18.49 7.26
CA ALA A 312 -32.93 19.94 7.38
C ALA A 312 -31.98 20.71 6.44
N TYR A 313 -30.73 20.29 6.34
CA TYR A 313 -29.77 20.85 5.40
C TYR A 313 -30.22 20.68 3.94
N ALA A 314 -30.66 19.47 3.56
CA ALA A 314 -31.15 19.16 2.22
C ALA A 314 -32.40 19.96 1.84
N GLU A 315 -33.34 20.14 2.77
CA GLU A 315 -34.52 20.99 2.60
C GLU A 315 -34.13 22.44 2.35
N GLY A 316 -33.18 22.97 3.11
CA GLY A 316 -32.62 24.31 2.91
C GLY A 316 -31.98 24.53 1.54
N GLN A 317 -31.45 23.45 0.91
CA GLN A 317 -30.92 23.48 -0.45
C GLN A 317 -31.99 23.25 -1.54
N GLY A 318 -33.22 22.95 -1.17
CA GLY A 318 -34.28 22.61 -2.09
C GLY A 318 -34.15 21.23 -2.75
N TRP A 319 -33.38 20.33 -2.14
CA TRP A 319 -33.17 18.95 -2.65
C TRP A 319 -34.36 18.05 -2.25
N LYS A 320 -34.73 17.16 -3.15
CA LYS A 320 -35.85 16.26 -2.94
C LYS A 320 -35.49 15.18 -1.91
N LEU A 321 -36.34 15.06 -0.88
CA LEU A 321 -36.26 14.05 0.17
C LEU A 321 -37.25 12.92 -0.05
N PRO A 322 -37.00 11.69 0.45
CA PRO A 322 -38.03 10.66 0.57
C PRO A 322 -38.99 11.00 1.71
N ASP A 323 -40.22 10.44 1.65
CA ASP A 323 -41.27 10.68 2.64
C ASP A 323 -40.83 10.28 4.07
N ALA A 324 -40.07 9.21 4.20
CA ALA A 324 -39.52 8.74 5.47
C ALA A 324 -38.00 8.79 5.49
N PRO A 325 -37.38 8.98 6.67
CA PRO A 325 -35.96 8.83 6.84
C PRO A 325 -35.45 7.46 6.34
N ARG A 326 -34.29 7.46 5.67
CA ARG A 326 -33.74 6.24 5.08
C ARG A 326 -32.84 5.52 6.06
N LYS A 327 -33.13 4.24 6.30
CA LYS A 327 -32.25 3.31 7.00
C LYS A 327 -31.84 2.19 6.04
N PHE A 328 -30.58 1.76 6.13
CA PHE A 328 -30.01 0.74 5.28
C PHE A 328 -29.92 -0.59 6.04
N LYS A 329 -30.03 -1.69 5.32
CA LYS A 329 -29.88 -3.02 5.91
C LYS A 329 -28.46 -3.22 6.42
N THR A 330 -28.32 -3.50 7.69
CA THR A 330 -27.04 -3.84 8.32
C THR A 330 -26.67 -5.30 7.99
N LYS A 331 -25.37 -5.59 7.82
CA LYS A 331 -24.89 -6.96 7.65
C LYS A 331 -25.10 -7.72 8.95
N ALA A 332 -25.37 -9.02 8.85
CA ALA A 332 -25.43 -9.89 10.04
C ALA A 332 -24.04 -9.88 10.74
N GLY A 333 -24.03 -9.68 12.05
CA GLY A 333 -22.81 -9.59 12.86
C GLY A 333 -22.13 -8.19 12.86
N ALA A 334 -22.76 -7.17 12.25
CA ALA A 334 -22.30 -5.79 12.45
C ALA A 334 -22.66 -5.32 13.86
N GLN A 335 -21.73 -4.65 14.52
CA GLN A 335 -21.96 -4.03 15.82
C GLN A 335 -22.95 -2.85 15.64
N GLU A 336 -24.22 -3.05 15.99
CA GLU A 336 -25.27 -2.04 15.83
C GLU A 336 -25.06 -0.78 16.68
N ALA A 337 -24.14 -0.84 17.65
CA ALA A 337 -23.84 0.27 18.56
C ALA A 337 -23.07 1.43 17.90
N HIS A 338 -22.49 1.24 16.71
CA HIS A 338 -21.65 2.24 16.06
C HIS A 338 -22.40 2.94 14.93
N GLU A 339 -22.14 4.25 14.77
CA GLU A 339 -22.57 5.00 13.59
C GLU A 339 -21.66 4.74 12.38
N ALA A 340 -22.18 5.03 11.18
CA ALA A 340 -21.40 5.15 9.98
C ALA A 340 -20.46 6.37 10.04
N ILE A 341 -19.42 6.36 9.18
CA ILE A 341 -18.51 7.50 9.03
C ILE A 341 -19.27 8.64 8.35
N ARG A 342 -19.40 9.76 9.07
CA ARG A 342 -20.08 10.98 8.62
C ARG A 342 -19.38 12.24 9.09
N PRO A 343 -19.65 13.43 8.51
CA PRO A 343 -19.26 14.69 9.12
C PRO A 343 -19.88 14.84 10.51
N ALA A 344 -19.10 15.39 11.46
CA ALA A 344 -19.60 15.73 12.78
C ALA A 344 -20.64 16.87 12.73
N HIS A 345 -20.50 17.78 11.74
CA HIS A 345 -21.40 18.90 11.48
C HIS A 345 -21.66 19.01 10.00
N ILE A 346 -22.92 18.90 9.60
CA ILE A 346 -23.30 18.84 8.17
C ILE A 346 -23.22 20.19 7.45
N ASP A 347 -23.27 21.27 8.18
CA ASP A 347 -23.10 22.65 7.68
C ASP A 347 -21.64 23.02 7.37
N VAL A 348 -20.69 22.23 7.87
CA VAL A 348 -19.26 22.39 7.55
C VAL A 348 -18.98 21.72 6.22
N LEU A 349 -18.73 22.50 5.17
CA LEU A 349 -18.56 21.99 3.81
C LEU A 349 -17.13 21.56 3.49
N GLU A 350 -16.14 22.03 4.25
CA GLU A 350 -14.72 21.73 4.05
C GLU A 350 -14.00 21.56 5.39
N ALA A 351 -13.26 20.47 5.54
CA ALA A 351 -12.40 20.21 6.69
C ALA A 351 -11.14 19.44 6.28
N GLY A 352 -10.09 19.54 7.10
CA GLY A 352 -8.80 18.89 6.89
C GLY A 352 -7.65 19.86 6.70
N GLU A 353 -6.48 19.49 7.21
CA GLU A 353 -5.26 20.30 7.21
C GLU A 353 -4.55 20.29 5.83
N ASP A 354 -4.70 19.20 5.07
CA ASP A 354 -4.08 19.05 3.76
C ASP A 354 -5.11 18.70 2.66
N GLU A 355 -4.68 18.72 1.41
CA GLU A 355 -5.53 18.46 0.26
C GLU A 355 -6.15 17.04 0.27
N HIS A 356 -5.43 16.04 0.76
CA HIS A 356 -5.92 14.66 0.81
C HIS A 356 -7.05 14.54 1.83
N GLN A 357 -6.87 15.12 3.00
CA GLN A 357 -7.91 15.17 4.04
C GLN A 357 -9.15 15.92 3.54
N ARG A 358 -8.99 17.10 2.90
CA ARG A 358 -10.13 17.85 2.35
C ARG A 358 -10.89 17.07 1.28
N LYS A 359 -10.20 16.39 0.38
CA LYS A 359 -10.84 15.53 -0.63
C LYS A 359 -11.57 14.35 -0.01
N LEU A 360 -10.98 13.72 1.00
CA LEU A 360 -11.62 12.62 1.73
C LEU A 360 -12.85 13.11 2.50
N TYR A 361 -12.76 14.25 3.18
CA TYR A 361 -13.89 14.88 3.86
C TYR A 361 -15.04 15.17 2.89
N ALA A 362 -14.75 15.80 1.75
CA ALA A 362 -15.75 16.09 0.73
C ALA A 362 -16.43 14.81 0.19
N LEU A 363 -15.68 13.72 0.04
CA LEU A 363 -16.21 12.42 -0.36
C LEU A 363 -17.18 11.86 0.71
N ILE A 364 -16.78 11.92 1.99
CA ILE A 364 -17.60 11.50 3.13
C ILE A 364 -18.86 12.36 3.22
N TRP A 365 -18.73 13.68 3.14
CA TRP A 365 -19.84 14.61 3.19
C TRP A 365 -20.88 14.36 2.09
N LYS A 366 -20.42 14.28 0.83
CA LYS A 366 -21.28 13.98 -0.32
C LYS A 366 -22.04 12.67 -0.12
N ARG A 367 -21.36 11.64 0.36
CA ARG A 367 -21.93 10.30 0.58
C ARG A 367 -23.00 10.31 1.67
N THR A 368 -22.74 10.99 2.78
CA THR A 368 -23.65 11.13 3.90
C THR A 368 -24.93 11.85 3.47
N VAL A 369 -24.80 12.99 2.80
CA VAL A 369 -25.97 13.75 2.34
C VAL A 369 -26.73 12.95 1.29
N ALA A 370 -26.06 12.37 0.30
CA ALA A 370 -26.69 11.58 -0.75
C ALA A 370 -27.53 10.44 -0.16
N SER A 371 -27.08 9.80 0.93
CA SER A 371 -27.76 8.67 1.55
C SER A 371 -29.18 8.98 2.00
N GLN A 372 -29.50 10.22 2.32
CA GLN A 372 -30.81 10.65 2.82
C GLN A 372 -31.69 11.34 1.74
N LEU A 373 -31.15 11.51 0.50
CA LEU A 373 -31.95 12.11 -0.58
C LEU A 373 -32.87 11.09 -1.27
N ALA A 374 -33.81 11.61 -2.06
CA ALA A 374 -34.74 10.79 -2.85
C ALA A 374 -33.99 9.96 -3.92
N ASP A 375 -34.62 8.88 -4.36
CA ASP A 375 -34.14 8.06 -5.46
C ASP A 375 -33.99 8.88 -6.74
N ALA A 376 -32.95 8.57 -7.53
CA ALA A 376 -32.94 8.98 -8.91
C ALA A 376 -33.96 8.15 -9.70
N ARG A 377 -34.77 8.82 -10.58
CA ARG A 377 -35.82 8.16 -11.34
C ARG A 377 -35.54 8.25 -12.83
N TYR A 378 -35.78 7.16 -13.51
CA TYR A 378 -35.52 7.00 -14.92
C TYR A 378 -36.79 6.53 -15.62
N LYS A 379 -37.04 7.10 -16.81
CA LYS A 379 -37.95 6.52 -17.77
C LYS A 379 -37.17 5.44 -18.54
N VAL A 380 -37.72 4.24 -18.59
CA VAL A 380 -37.12 3.09 -19.29
C VAL A 380 -38.05 2.64 -20.37
N ASN A 381 -37.66 2.86 -21.63
CA ASN A 381 -38.37 2.30 -22.75
C ASN A 381 -37.75 0.96 -23.13
N SER A 382 -38.58 -0.04 -23.38
CA SER A 382 -38.17 -1.35 -23.87
C SER A 382 -38.93 -1.71 -25.15
N VAL A 383 -38.24 -2.36 -26.07
CA VAL A 383 -38.84 -2.87 -27.33
C VAL A 383 -38.29 -4.28 -27.56
N THR A 384 -39.20 -5.21 -27.88
CA THR A 384 -38.87 -6.55 -28.40
C THR A 384 -39.34 -6.66 -29.84
N LEU A 385 -38.41 -7.00 -30.72
CA LEU A 385 -38.62 -7.14 -32.15
C LEU A 385 -38.41 -8.58 -32.58
N GLU A 386 -39.16 -9.05 -33.56
CA GLU A 386 -38.91 -10.34 -34.24
C GLU A 386 -38.69 -10.09 -35.73
N ALA A 387 -37.62 -10.69 -36.22
CA ALA A 387 -37.30 -10.62 -37.66
C ALA A 387 -38.28 -11.39 -38.48
N THR A 388 -38.81 -10.75 -39.55
CA THR A 388 -39.78 -11.36 -40.46
C THR A 388 -39.15 -11.84 -41.75
N ASP A 389 -37.95 -11.40 -42.06
CA ASP A 389 -37.14 -11.78 -43.21
C ASP A 389 -36.01 -12.77 -42.89
N GLY A 390 -35.97 -13.28 -41.65
CA GLY A 390 -34.97 -14.24 -41.17
C GLY A 390 -35.37 -15.69 -41.46
N ALA A 391 -34.36 -16.57 -41.65
CA ALA A 391 -34.54 -18.01 -41.76
C ALA A 391 -35.04 -18.68 -40.44
N LYS A 392 -34.93 -17.97 -39.30
CA LYS A 392 -35.37 -18.37 -37.96
C LYS A 392 -36.01 -17.18 -37.28
N PRO A 393 -36.84 -17.40 -36.24
CA PRO A 393 -37.46 -16.33 -35.46
C PRO A 393 -36.41 -15.65 -34.57
N PHE A 394 -35.56 -14.80 -35.18
CA PHE A 394 -34.58 -14.03 -34.42
C PHE A 394 -35.27 -12.89 -33.69
N GLN A 395 -35.19 -12.90 -32.36
CA GLN A 395 -35.69 -11.81 -31.53
C GLN A 395 -34.57 -10.83 -31.17
N PHE A 396 -34.90 -9.55 -31.19
CA PHE A 396 -33.99 -8.47 -30.83
C PHE A 396 -34.62 -7.62 -29.71
N LYS A 397 -33.80 -7.22 -28.75
CA LYS A 397 -34.24 -6.41 -27.62
C LYS A 397 -33.50 -5.08 -27.60
N ALA A 398 -34.23 -4.01 -27.32
CA ALA A 398 -33.68 -2.69 -27.08
C ALA A 398 -34.19 -2.18 -25.75
N LYS A 399 -33.34 -1.52 -24.99
CA LYS A 399 -33.68 -0.86 -23.74
C LYS A 399 -32.99 0.50 -23.69
N GLY A 400 -33.77 1.56 -23.50
CA GLY A 400 -33.27 2.92 -23.37
C GLY A 400 -33.65 3.49 -22.00
N ARG A 401 -32.72 4.18 -21.36
CA ARG A 401 -32.88 4.76 -20.01
C ARG A 401 -32.67 6.27 -20.07
N THR A 402 -33.63 7.05 -19.61
CA THR A 402 -33.55 8.51 -19.57
C THR A 402 -33.82 9.01 -18.14
N LEU A 403 -32.88 9.78 -17.59
CA LEU A 403 -33.03 10.38 -16.25
C LEU A 403 -34.16 11.40 -16.28
N ILE A 404 -35.16 11.23 -15.42
CA ILE A 404 -36.31 12.14 -15.27
C ILE A 404 -36.28 12.94 -13.96
N GLU A 405 -35.70 12.35 -12.89
CA GLU A 405 -35.48 13.03 -11.62
C GLU A 405 -34.11 12.71 -11.10
N GLN A 406 -33.29 13.72 -10.83
CA GLN A 406 -31.92 13.55 -10.36
C GLN A 406 -31.84 12.87 -8.99
N GLY A 407 -32.75 13.16 -8.07
CA GLY A 407 -32.69 12.66 -6.71
C GLY A 407 -31.27 12.89 -6.10
N TRP A 408 -30.71 11.87 -5.48
CA TRP A 408 -29.37 11.94 -4.88
C TRP A 408 -28.22 12.24 -5.86
N ARG A 409 -28.43 12.01 -7.15
CA ARG A 409 -27.42 12.28 -8.19
C ARG A 409 -27.11 13.77 -8.38
N VAL A 410 -27.91 14.66 -7.79
CA VAL A 410 -27.61 16.10 -7.78
C VAL A 410 -26.23 16.40 -7.21
N LEU A 411 -25.73 15.57 -6.28
CA LEU A 411 -24.41 15.71 -5.65
C LEU A 411 -23.27 15.11 -6.48
N THR A 412 -23.57 14.23 -7.43
CA THR A 412 -22.59 13.50 -8.23
C THR A 412 -22.60 13.88 -9.71
N ALA A 413 -23.49 14.74 -10.14
CA ALA A 413 -23.67 15.12 -11.54
C ALA A 413 -22.40 15.71 -12.19
N LYS A 414 -21.51 16.30 -11.41
CA LYS A 414 -20.21 16.82 -11.88
C LYS A 414 -19.12 15.75 -11.97
N ASP A 415 -19.21 14.69 -11.18
CA ASP A 415 -18.20 13.62 -11.08
C ASP A 415 -18.47 12.50 -12.12
N ALA A 416 -19.71 12.41 -12.64
CA ALA A 416 -20.14 11.39 -13.61
C ALA A 416 -19.52 11.53 -15.02
N VAL A 417 -18.77 12.60 -15.28
CA VAL A 417 -18.11 12.83 -16.57
C VAL A 417 -16.77 12.05 -16.68
N GLU A 418 -16.16 11.66 -15.55
CA GLU A 418 -14.83 11.03 -15.55
C GLU A 418 -14.83 9.50 -15.31
N ASP A 419 -15.90 8.90 -14.81
CA ASP A 419 -15.95 7.47 -14.44
C ASP A 419 -16.94 6.66 -15.29
N LYS A 420 -16.80 6.70 -16.61
CA LYS A 420 -17.45 5.70 -17.47
C LYS A 420 -16.68 4.39 -17.35
N THR A 421 -17.19 3.47 -16.53
CA THR A 421 -16.80 2.06 -16.64
C THR A 421 -17.30 1.49 -17.98
N ASP A 422 -16.60 0.53 -18.56
CA ASP A 422 -16.98 -0.10 -19.84
C ASP A 422 -18.43 -0.65 -19.86
N ASP A 423 -18.99 -0.96 -18.68
CA ASP A 423 -20.39 -1.43 -18.53
C ASP A 423 -21.41 -0.27 -18.56
N GLU A 424 -21.02 0.98 -18.22
CA GLU A 424 -21.89 2.15 -18.34
C GLU A 424 -21.89 2.76 -19.75
N ALA A 425 -20.96 2.36 -20.61
CA ALA A 425 -20.97 2.74 -22.03
C ALA A 425 -22.16 2.15 -22.81
N GLU A 426 -22.85 1.14 -22.25
CA GLU A 426 -24.07 0.58 -22.84
C GLU A 426 -25.33 1.42 -22.54
N ASP A 427 -25.33 2.25 -21.52
CA ASP A 427 -26.44 3.22 -21.23
C ASP A 427 -26.50 4.40 -22.24
N SER A 428 -25.55 4.47 -23.17
CA SER A 428 -25.59 5.33 -24.37
C SER A 428 -26.41 4.73 -25.52
N ALA A 429 -27.16 3.67 -25.25
CA ALA A 429 -28.20 3.21 -26.17
C ALA A 429 -29.23 4.36 -26.33
N GLY A 430 -29.21 4.98 -27.49
CA GLY A 430 -30.01 6.16 -27.82
C GLY A 430 -31.47 6.06 -27.38
N LYS A 431 -32.20 7.12 -27.49
CA LYS A 431 -33.61 7.19 -27.07
C LYS A 431 -34.44 6.10 -27.75
N VAL A 432 -34.54 4.92 -27.15
CA VAL A 432 -35.42 3.86 -27.66
C VAL A 432 -36.84 4.39 -27.67
N PRO A 433 -37.52 4.45 -28.81
CA PRO A 433 -38.88 4.93 -28.92
C PRO A 433 -39.89 3.94 -28.31
N VAL A 434 -41.10 4.41 -28.03
CA VAL A 434 -42.24 3.53 -27.83
C VAL A 434 -42.84 3.27 -29.19
N LEU A 435 -43.10 2.03 -29.52
CA LEU A 435 -43.61 1.58 -30.82
C LEU A 435 -44.95 0.87 -30.61
N ASP A 436 -45.79 0.91 -31.64
CA ASP A 436 -47.06 0.18 -31.60
C ASP A 436 -46.81 -1.34 -31.79
N VAL A 437 -47.34 -2.14 -30.86
CA VAL A 437 -47.22 -3.60 -30.92
C VAL A 437 -47.93 -4.11 -32.21
N GLY A 438 -47.25 -4.99 -32.90
CA GLY A 438 -47.69 -5.52 -34.21
C GLY A 438 -47.25 -4.69 -35.43
N SER A 439 -46.75 -3.47 -35.24
CA SER A 439 -46.27 -2.63 -36.33
C SER A 439 -44.98 -3.22 -36.95
N ALA A 440 -44.76 -2.91 -38.21
CA ALA A 440 -43.56 -3.24 -38.93
C ALA A 440 -42.49 -2.16 -38.75
N LYS A 441 -41.24 -2.57 -38.56
CA LYS A 441 -40.07 -1.67 -38.47
C LYS A 441 -38.95 -2.16 -39.34
N GLN A 442 -38.36 -1.25 -40.10
CA GLN A 442 -37.22 -1.55 -40.95
C GLN A 442 -35.89 -1.07 -40.28
N ALA A 443 -34.88 -1.95 -40.22
CA ALA A 443 -33.58 -1.58 -39.74
C ALA A 443 -32.73 -0.98 -40.88
N ASP A 444 -31.98 0.06 -40.53
CA ASP A 444 -31.05 0.72 -41.48
C ASP A 444 -29.85 -0.17 -41.77
N SER A 445 -29.33 -0.82 -40.73
CA SER A 445 -28.15 -1.70 -40.84
C SER A 445 -28.16 -2.75 -39.73
N GLY A 446 -27.38 -3.82 -39.97
CA GLY A 446 -27.09 -4.82 -38.95
C GLY A 446 -25.60 -5.13 -38.95
N GLU A 447 -25.10 -5.41 -37.76
CA GLU A 447 -23.69 -5.63 -37.48
C GLU A 447 -23.47 -6.95 -36.76
N LEU A 448 -22.54 -7.77 -37.25
CA LEU A 448 -22.08 -8.97 -36.55
C LEU A 448 -21.15 -8.56 -35.41
N LEU A 449 -21.50 -8.91 -34.18
CA LEU A 449 -20.64 -8.71 -33.02
C LEU A 449 -19.73 -9.92 -32.83
N ARG A 450 -18.42 -9.71 -32.98
CA ARG A 450 -17.40 -10.70 -32.62
C ARG A 450 -16.89 -10.39 -31.25
N LYS A 451 -17.26 -11.21 -30.27
CA LYS A 451 -16.89 -11.08 -28.87
C LYS A 451 -15.92 -12.20 -28.50
N VAL A 452 -15.08 -11.93 -27.50
CA VAL A 452 -14.17 -12.92 -26.93
C VAL A 452 -14.36 -12.87 -25.43
N THR A 453 -14.49 -14.05 -24.79
CA THR A 453 -14.56 -14.12 -23.35
C THR A 453 -13.31 -13.54 -22.70
N LYS A 454 -13.48 -12.80 -21.63
CA LYS A 454 -12.39 -12.18 -20.87
C LYS A 454 -12.12 -13.01 -19.61
N ALA A 455 -10.83 -13.16 -19.24
CA ALA A 455 -10.46 -13.71 -17.97
C ALA A 455 -11.05 -12.86 -16.82
N PRO A 456 -11.26 -13.44 -15.63
CA PRO A 456 -11.65 -12.64 -14.47
C PRO A 456 -10.67 -11.45 -14.26
N PRO A 457 -11.14 -10.26 -13.89
CA PRO A 457 -10.25 -9.15 -13.62
C PRO A 457 -9.43 -9.44 -12.35
N ARG A 458 -8.16 -9.01 -12.35
CA ARG A 458 -7.32 -9.04 -11.15
C ARG A 458 -7.89 -8.14 -10.06
N PHE A 459 -7.62 -8.48 -8.82
CA PHE A 459 -7.97 -7.61 -7.71
C PHE A 459 -7.23 -6.27 -7.80
N THR A 460 -7.94 -5.20 -7.48
CA THR A 460 -7.38 -3.93 -7.00
C THR A 460 -7.35 -3.98 -5.48
N LYS A 461 -6.67 -3.03 -4.82
CA LYS A 461 -6.72 -2.92 -3.35
C LYS A 461 -8.16 -2.80 -2.85
N ALA A 462 -8.98 -1.98 -3.53
CA ALA A 462 -10.40 -1.82 -3.21
C ALA A 462 -11.19 -3.14 -3.32
N SER A 463 -11.06 -3.84 -4.43
CA SER A 463 -11.80 -5.08 -4.65
C SER A 463 -11.31 -6.26 -3.79
N LEU A 464 -10.03 -6.25 -3.36
CA LEU A 464 -9.55 -7.22 -2.37
C LEU A 464 -10.13 -6.95 -0.98
N ILE A 465 -10.17 -5.68 -0.54
CA ILE A 465 -10.83 -5.31 0.72
C ILE A 465 -12.30 -5.73 0.69
N LYS A 466 -13.02 -5.44 -0.40
CA LYS A 466 -14.39 -5.90 -0.57
C LYS A 466 -14.50 -7.42 -0.46
N LYS A 467 -13.63 -8.16 -1.14
CA LYS A 467 -13.63 -9.63 -1.09
C LYS A 467 -13.37 -10.17 0.32
N LEU A 468 -12.44 -9.57 1.07
CA LEU A 468 -12.17 -9.93 2.47
C LEU A 468 -13.40 -9.67 3.34
N GLU A 469 -14.06 -8.52 3.18
CA GLU A 469 -15.28 -8.19 3.88
C GLU A 469 -16.43 -9.14 3.55
N ASP A 470 -16.63 -9.44 2.26
CA ASP A 470 -17.68 -10.37 1.80
C ASP A 470 -17.47 -11.80 2.32
N GLU A 471 -16.20 -12.20 2.54
CA GLU A 471 -15.83 -13.48 3.13
C GLU A 471 -15.81 -13.47 4.67
N GLY A 472 -16.06 -12.32 5.31
CA GLY A 472 -15.99 -12.17 6.78
C GLY A 472 -14.59 -12.27 7.36
N ILE A 473 -13.56 -12.00 6.57
CA ILE A 473 -12.14 -12.11 6.92
C ILE A 473 -11.57 -10.74 7.24
N GLY A 474 -11.03 -10.58 8.45
CA GLY A 474 -10.61 -9.27 8.97
C GLY A 474 -11.79 -8.44 9.48
N ARG A 475 -11.47 -7.27 10.03
CA ARG A 475 -12.44 -6.32 10.61
C ARG A 475 -12.01 -4.89 10.24
N PRO A 476 -12.87 -3.87 10.44
CA PRO A 476 -12.58 -2.47 10.12
C PRO A 476 -11.19 -2.01 10.56
N ALA A 477 -10.78 -2.34 11.76
CA ALA A 477 -9.46 -1.99 12.30
C ALA A 477 -8.29 -2.64 11.56
N THR A 478 -8.48 -3.78 10.88
CA THR A 478 -7.39 -4.60 10.34
C THR A 478 -7.16 -4.44 8.83
N TYR A 479 -8.16 -4.01 8.04
CA TYR A 479 -8.02 -3.89 6.58
C TYR A 479 -6.81 -3.07 6.12
N PRO A 480 -6.55 -1.86 6.67
CA PRO A 480 -5.38 -1.09 6.26
C PRO A 480 -4.06 -1.80 6.57
N ALA A 481 -3.97 -2.44 7.76
CA ALA A 481 -2.78 -3.17 8.19
C ALA A 481 -2.54 -4.44 7.34
N ILE A 482 -3.59 -5.18 6.98
CA ILE A 482 -3.48 -6.33 6.09
C ILE A 482 -2.88 -5.90 4.76
N MET A 483 -3.45 -4.85 4.13
CA MET A 483 -2.96 -4.34 2.85
C MET A 483 -1.51 -3.86 2.94
N GLY A 484 -1.17 -3.06 3.94
CA GLY A 484 0.20 -2.57 4.17
C GLY A 484 1.20 -3.70 4.36
N ASN A 485 0.87 -4.70 5.18
CA ASN A 485 1.76 -5.81 5.51
C ASN A 485 2.04 -6.73 4.33
N ILE A 486 1.02 -7.12 3.54
CA ILE A 486 1.22 -8.03 2.39
C ILE A 486 2.06 -7.37 1.28
N MET A 487 1.94 -6.05 1.13
CA MET A 487 2.75 -5.27 0.20
C MET A 487 4.18 -5.05 0.73
N ALA A 488 4.34 -4.65 1.99
CA ALA A 488 5.65 -4.40 2.61
C ALA A 488 6.52 -5.65 2.69
N ARG A 489 5.90 -6.83 2.87
CA ARG A 489 6.58 -8.13 2.85
C ARG A 489 6.91 -8.64 1.45
N GLY A 490 6.44 -7.94 0.42
CA GLY A 490 6.67 -8.32 -0.97
C GLY A 490 5.96 -9.59 -1.41
N TYR A 491 4.84 -9.95 -0.80
CA TYR A 491 4.01 -11.08 -1.23
C TYR A 491 3.18 -10.74 -2.45
N LEU A 492 2.74 -9.49 -2.52
CA LEU A 492 2.04 -8.93 -3.66
C LEU A 492 2.77 -7.68 -4.15
N VAL A 493 2.60 -7.36 -5.42
CA VAL A 493 3.02 -6.10 -6.04
C VAL A 493 1.85 -5.48 -6.77
N GLU A 494 1.86 -4.16 -6.89
CA GLU A 494 0.88 -3.43 -7.67
C GLU A 494 1.42 -3.17 -9.08
N ASP A 495 0.75 -3.71 -10.10
CA ASP A 495 0.99 -3.40 -11.51
C ASP A 495 -0.18 -2.56 -12.03
N LYS A 496 0.07 -1.29 -12.33
CA LYS A 496 -0.90 -0.25 -12.78
C LYS A 496 -2.06 0.04 -11.82
N ARG A 497 -2.61 -0.75 -11.11
CA ARG A 497 -3.65 -0.69 -10.07
C ARG A 497 -4.08 -2.09 -9.62
N TYR A 498 -3.56 -3.10 -10.30
CA TYR A 498 -3.92 -4.48 -10.03
C TYR A 498 -2.90 -5.14 -9.12
N LEU A 499 -3.38 -5.98 -8.22
CA LEU A 499 -2.54 -6.78 -7.36
C LEU A 499 -2.12 -8.05 -8.11
N VAL A 500 -0.80 -8.27 -8.13
CA VAL A 500 -0.20 -9.44 -8.76
C VAL A 500 0.64 -10.17 -7.71
N PRO A 501 0.51 -11.50 -7.57
CA PRO A 501 1.33 -12.24 -6.63
C PRO A 501 2.78 -12.28 -7.11
N THR A 502 3.71 -12.14 -6.16
CA THR A 502 5.12 -12.36 -6.43
C THR A 502 5.44 -13.85 -6.36
N GLU A 503 6.63 -14.25 -6.82
CA GLU A 503 7.14 -15.60 -6.62
C GLU A 503 7.14 -15.98 -5.12
N THR A 504 7.57 -15.06 -4.25
CA THR A 504 7.57 -15.26 -2.80
C THR A 504 6.17 -15.47 -2.24
N GLY A 505 5.19 -14.67 -2.68
CA GLY A 505 3.79 -14.83 -2.25
C GLY A 505 3.18 -16.15 -2.74
N THR A 506 3.47 -16.55 -3.97
CA THR A 506 3.01 -17.82 -4.54
C THR A 506 3.59 -19.01 -3.76
N ILE A 507 4.91 -19.01 -3.53
CA ILE A 507 5.62 -20.05 -2.75
C ILE A 507 5.06 -20.13 -1.32
N LEU A 508 4.81 -18.99 -0.67
CA LEU A 508 4.21 -18.95 0.67
C LEU A 508 2.88 -19.70 0.70
N VAL A 509 1.97 -19.36 -0.22
CA VAL A 509 0.63 -19.95 -0.30
C VAL A 509 0.72 -21.45 -0.62
N GLU A 510 1.54 -21.84 -1.59
CA GLU A 510 1.71 -23.25 -1.98
C GLU A 510 2.17 -24.12 -0.83
N HIS A 511 3.13 -23.65 -0.05
CA HIS A 511 3.64 -24.41 1.09
C HIS A 511 2.66 -24.47 2.24
N LEU A 512 1.97 -23.37 2.57
CA LEU A 512 0.96 -23.36 3.62
C LEU A 512 -0.24 -24.26 3.28
N VAL A 513 -0.71 -24.21 2.03
CA VAL A 513 -1.82 -25.07 1.57
C VAL A 513 -1.38 -26.53 1.51
N LYS A 514 -0.19 -26.83 0.97
CA LYS A 514 0.36 -28.20 0.94
C LYS A 514 0.58 -28.75 2.33
N ALA A 515 0.95 -27.93 3.28
CA ALA A 515 1.11 -28.30 4.69
C ALA A 515 -0.21 -28.68 5.36
N GLY A 516 -1.35 -28.32 4.77
CA GLY A 516 -2.67 -28.63 5.30
C GLY A 516 -3.09 -27.74 6.49
N PHE A 517 -2.46 -26.57 6.65
CA PHE A 517 -2.86 -25.65 7.71
C PHE A 517 -4.30 -25.16 7.52
N GLU A 518 -5.15 -25.44 8.50
CA GLU A 518 -6.57 -25.12 8.45
C GLU A 518 -6.85 -23.61 8.46
N PHE A 519 -5.96 -22.82 9.10
CA PHE A 519 -6.08 -21.36 9.06
C PHE A 519 -5.92 -20.77 7.65
N MET A 520 -5.48 -21.54 6.66
CA MET A 520 -5.49 -21.13 5.25
C MET A 520 -6.87 -21.24 4.61
N GLU A 521 -7.79 -21.97 5.21
CA GLU A 521 -9.16 -22.10 4.71
C GLU A 521 -10.00 -20.87 5.08
N LEU A 522 -10.71 -20.31 4.09
CA LEU A 522 -11.55 -19.11 4.25
C LEU A 522 -12.62 -19.31 5.33
N ALA A 523 -13.26 -20.48 5.33
CA ALA A 523 -14.32 -20.83 6.29
C ALA A 523 -13.79 -20.84 7.74
N PHE A 524 -12.62 -21.42 7.96
CA PHE A 524 -11.99 -21.47 9.29
C PHE A 524 -11.64 -20.09 9.81
N THR A 525 -11.02 -19.26 8.97
CA THR A 525 -10.65 -17.89 9.37
C THR A 525 -11.89 -17.05 9.66
N ARG A 526 -12.96 -17.20 8.86
CA ARG A 526 -14.26 -16.55 9.12
C ARG A 526 -14.82 -16.97 10.48
N GLU A 527 -14.84 -18.27 10.76
CA GLU A 527 -15.35 -18.80 12.03
C GLU A 527 -14.57 -18.25 13.22
N LEU A 528 -13.23 -18.24 13.15
CA LEU A 528 -12.41 -17.63 14.22
C LEU A 528 -12.72 -16.14 14.43
N GLU A 529 -12.91 -15.37 13.36
CA GLU A 529 -13.33 -13.96 13.48
C GLU A 529 -14.71 -13.84 14.15
N SER A 530 -15.64 -14.72 13.83
CA SER A 530 -16.96 -14.77 14.48
C SER A 530 -16.86 -15.15 15.95
N GLN A 531 -15.99 -16.11 16.31
CA GLN A 531 -15.79 -16.49 17.72
C GLN A 531 -15.17 -15.34 18.54
N LEU A 532 -14.27 -14.54 17.94
CA LEU A 532 -13.75 -13.34 18.58
C LEU A 532 -14.82 -12.26 18.81
N ASP A 533 -15.79 -12.16 17.90
CA ASP A 533 -16.94 -11.26 18.10
C ASP A 533 -17.83 -11.75 19.24
N ARG A 534 -18.08 -13.05 19.33
CA ARG A 534 -18.85 -13.66 20.43
C ARG A 534 -18.17 -13.56 21.80
N ILE A 535 -16.82 -13.50 21.85
CA ILE A 535 -16.14 -13.14 23.11
C ILE A 535 -16.50 -11.70 23.50
N ALA A 536 -16.46 -10.76 22.57
CA ALA A 536 -16.79 -9.37 22.84
C ALA A 536 -18.26 -9.14 23.23
N GLU A 537 -19.16 -10.07 22.88
CA GLU A 537 -20.57 -10.10 23.24
C GLU A 537 -20.85 -10.84 24.57
N GLY A 538 -19.80 -11.38 25.22
CA GLY A 538 -19.91 -12.15 26.46
C GLY A 538 -20.47 -13.57 26.29
N GLU A 539 -20.62 -14.03 25.03
CA GLU A 539 -21.17 -15.36 24.73
C GLU A 539 -20.14 -16.49 24.79
N ARG A 540 -18.84 -16.15 24.73
CA ARG A 540 -17.71 -17.09 24.78
C ARG A 540 -16.61 -16.56 25.69
N GLN A 541 -15.80 -17.49 26.23
CA GLN A 541 -14.63 -17.16 27.02
C GLN A 541 -13.34 -17.23 26.18
N TYR A 542 -12.30 -16.48 26.59
CA TYR A 542 -10.99 -16.45 25.96
C TYR A 542 -10.42 -17.86 25.68
N LEU A 543 -10.41 -18.75 26.69
CA LEU A 543 -9.85 -20.10 26.60
C LEU A 543 -10.65 -21.02 25.65
N ASP A 544 -11.97 -20.80 25.52
CA ASP A 544 -12.81 -21.60 24.62
C ASP A 544 -12.41 -21.42 23.13
N VAL A 545 -11.68 -20.35 22.81
CA VAL A 545 -11.26 -20.04 21.45
C VAL A 545 -9.76 -20.25 21.26
N VAL A 546 -8.94 -19.80 22.21
CA VAL A 546 -7.47 -19.84 22.06
C VAL A 546 -6.92 -21.25 22.23
N ALA A 547 -7.38 -22.02 23.23
CA ALA A 547 -6.84 -23.35 23.52
C ALA A 547 -7.11 -24.35 22.37
N PRO A 548 -8.35 -24.49 21.83
CA PRO A 548 -8.59 -25.39 20.71
C PRO A 548 -7.81 -25.01 19.44
N ALA A 549 -7.69 -23.69 19.14
CA ALA A 549 -6.93 -23.23 17.99
C ALA A 549 -5.42 -23.52 18.12
N TYR A 550 -4.88 -23.42 19.33
CA TYR A 550 -3.48 -23.79 19.61
C TYR A 550 -3.26 -25.30 19.46
N ASP A 551 -4.11 -26.11 20.08
CA ASP A 551 -3.98 -27.57 20.05
C ASP A 551 -4.07 -28.11 18.62
N GLN A 552 -4.97 -27.56 17.82
CA GLN A 552 -5.09 -27.88 16.42
C GLN A 552 -3.82 -27.51 15.63
N LEU A 553 -3.35 -26.28 15.76
CA LEU A 553 -2.14 -25.84 15.07
C LEU A 553 -0.93 -26.68 15.50
N LYS A 554 -0.84 -27.06 16.76
CA LYS A 554 0.21 -27.92 17.28
C LYS A 554 0.14 -29.32 16.66
N ALA A 555 -1.05 -29.91 16.58
CA ALA A 555 -1.24 -31.22 15.92
C ALA A 555 -0.85 -31.16 14.43
N GLU A 556 -1.18 -30.09 13.72
CA GLU A 556 -0.77 -29.88 12.34
C GLU A 556 0.76 -29.77 12.21
N LEU A 557 1.41 -29.04 13.11
CA LEU A 557 2.88 -28.90 13.13
C LEU A 557 3.57 -30.24 13.43
N ASP A 558 3.04 -31.03 14.38
CA ASP A 558 3.56 -32.35 14.73
C ASP A 558 3.38 -33.33 13.56
N ALA A 559 2.26 -33.32 12.86
CA ALA A 559 2.02 -34.12 11.66
C ALA A 559 3.02 -33.75 10.53
N ILE A 560 3.29 -32.47 10.34
CA ILE A 560 4.31 -31.98 9.38
C ILE A 560 5.70 -32.50 9.77
N ALA A 561 6.06 -32.46 11.04
CA ALA A 561 7.35 -32.93 11.52
C ALA A 561 7.53 -34.46 11.32
N GLN A 562 6.48 -35.22 11.47
CA GLN A 562 6.48 -36.69 11.29
C GLN A 562 6.42 -37.12 9.82
N GLY A 563 5.75 -36.34 8.96
CA GLY A 563 5.49 -36.70 7.56
C GLY A 563 6.71 -36.68 6.64
N GLY A 564 7.84 -36.10 7.06
CA GLY A 564 9.10 -36.06 6.30
C GLY A 564 9.09 -35.32 4.97
N ASP A 565 7.94 -34.82 4.54
CA ASP A 565 7.74 -34.14 3.26
C ASP A 565 8.27 -32.68 3.23
N PHE A 566 8.57 -32.12 4.39
CA PHE A 566 9.03 -30.75 4.55
C PHE A 566 10.53 -30.66 4.83
N LYS A 567 11.34 -31.17 3.89
CA LYS A 567 12.79 -30.99 3.94
C LYS A 567 13.15 -29.53 3.65
N PRO A 568 14.13 -28.96 4.38
CA PRO A 568 14.60 -27.62 4.08
C PRO A 568 15.12 -27.52 2.65
N ARG A 569 14.76 -26.47 1.93
CA ARG A 569 15.24 -26.22 0.55
C ARG A 569 16.75 -26.24 0.45
N PHE A 570 17.42 -25.78 1.51
CA PHE A 570 18.85 -25.84 1.69
C PHE A 570 19.16 -26.39 3.09
N ALA A 571 19.65 -27.63 3.15
CA ALA A 571 20.06 -28.26 4.38
C ALA A 571 21.49 -27.84 4.75
N CYS A 572 21.75 -27.69 6.04
CA CYS A 572 23.08 -27.46 6.56
C CYS A 572 23.97 -28.68 6.33
N PRO A 573 25.17 -28.54 5.74
CA PRO A 573 26.05 -29.67 5.48
C PRO A 573 26.57 -30.34 6.76
N LYS A 574 26.51 -29.67 7.91
CA LYS A 574 26.98 -30.19 9.20
C LYS A 574 25.94 -30.92 10.02
N CYS A 575 24.69 -30.39 10.06
CA CYS A 575 23.66 -30.91 10.97
C CYS A 575 22.30 -31.15 10.29
N SER A 576 22.21 -30.97 8.97
CA SER A 576 21.00 -31.14 8.17
C SER A 576 19.84 -30.20 8.51
N ALA A 577 19.96 -29.30 9.50
CA ALA A 577 18.98 -28.25 9.77
C ALA A 577 18.88 -27.26 8.59
N GLY A 578 17.80 -26.48 8.53
CA GLY A 578 17.60 -25.51 7.47
C GLY A 578 18.66 -24.41 7.47
N LEU A 579 18.99 -23.92 6.27
CA LEU A 579 19.83 -22.73 6.10
C LEU A 579 18.97 -21.52 5.79
N ARG A 580 19.23 -20.39 6.44
CA ARG A 580 18.53 -19.14 6.25
C ARG A 580 19.42 -18.06 5.68
N LYS A 581 18.94 -17.36 4.67
CA LYS A 581 19.67 -16.25 4.04
C LYS A 581 19.49 -14.96 4.88
N TYR A 582 20.61 -14.25 5.10
CA TYR A 582 20.65 -12.99 5.82
C TYR A 582 21.50 -11.97 5.10
N GLN A 583 21.00 -10.75 4.98
CA GLN A 583 21.73 -9.65 4.35
C GLN A 583 21.57 -8.36 5.15
N LYS A 584 22.68 -7.80 5.64
CA LYS A 584 22.71 -6.43 6.16
C LYS A 584 22.81 -5.42 5.02
N PRO A 585 22.20 -4.20 5.15
CA PRO A 585 22.39 -3.14 4.18
C PRO A 585 23.88 -2.88 3.89
N GLY A 586 24.26 -2.90 2.61
CA GLY A 586 25.64 -2.68 2.17
C GLY A 586 26.61 -3.83 2.37
N LYS A 587 26.21 -4.98 2.90
CA LYS A 587 27.02 -6.21 3.02
C LYS A 587 26.57 -7.27 2.02
N LEU A 588 27.43 -8.25 1.78
CA LEU A 588 27.08 -9.43 0.98
C LEU A 588 26.09 -10.30 1.74
N PRO A 589 25.11 -10.92 1.03
CA PRO A 589 24.24 -11.92 1.66
C PRO A 589 25.06 -13.14 2.11
N ILE A 590 24.64 -13.71 3.22
CA ILE A 590 25.21 -14.94 3.79
C ILE A 590 24.09 -15.89 4.15
N TRP A 591 24.40 -17.17 4.25
CA TRP A 591 23.52 -18.20 4.78
C TRP A 591 24.01 -18.64 6.15
N TYR A 592 23.11 -18.85 7.10
CA TYR A 592 23.43 -19.36 8.42
C TYR A 592 22.52 -20.54 8.78
N CYS A 593 23.06 -21.46 9.56
CA CYS A 593 22.30 -22.60 10.07
C CYS A 593 21.29 -22.13 11.13
N THR A 594 20.07 -22.66 11.06
CA THR A 594 19.00 -22.35 12.03
C THR A 594 19.10 -23.14 13.33
N ASN A 595 19.98 -24.10 13.41
CA ASN A 595 20.33 -24.77 14.66
C ASN A 595 21.38 -23.92 15.39
N ASP A 596 21.01 -23.37 16.52
CA ASP A 596 21.83 -22.46 17.33
C ASP A 596 23.12 -23.09 17.85
N GLU A 597 23.14 -24.41 18.02
CA GLU A 597 24.35 -25.15 18.42
C GLU A 597 25.35 -25.33 17.27
N CYS A 598 24.85 -25.35 16.02
CA CYS A 598 25.67 -25.66 14.84
C CYS A 598 26.57 -24.51 14.38
N LYS A 599 26.11 -23.27 14.48
CA LYS A 599 26.85 -22.01 14.11
C LYS A 599 27.53 -22.04 12.72
N THR A 600 26.99 -22.81 11.76
CA THR A 600 27.54 -22.87 10.39
C THR A 600 27.10 -21.66 9.57
N PHE A 601 28.07 -21.02 8.88
CA PHE A 601 27.81 -19.94 7.94
C PHE A 601 28.34 -20.31 6.56
N LEU A 602 27.55 -20.02 5.51
CA LEU A 602 27.89 -20.27 4.11
C LEU A 602 27.80 -18.96 3.33
N ASP A 603 28.49 -18.89 2.21
CA ASP A 603 28.41 -17.75 1.30
C ASP A 603 27.21 -17.91 0.34
N ASP A 604 26.68 -16.78 -0.14
CA ASP A 604 25.63 -16.76 -1.16
C ASP A 604 26.26 -16.61 -2.54
N VAL A 605 26.03 -17.58 -3.40
CA VAL A 605 26.42 -17.52 -4.81
C VAL A 605 25.15 -17.73 -5.65
N ASP A 606 24.71 -16.69 -6.33
CA ASP A 606 23.52 -16.71 -7.19
C ASP A 606 22.28 -17.27 -6.47
N GLY A 607 22.08 -16.88 -5.21
CA GLY A 607 20.93 -17.31 -4.41
C GLY A 607 21.04 -18.72 -3.81
N LYS A 608 22.20 -19.36 -3.88
CA LYS A 608 22.45 -20.69 -3.32
C LYS A 608 23.52 -20.64 -2.23
N PRO A 609 23.37 -21.42 -1.15
CA PRO A 609 24.43 -21.55 -0.13
C PRO A 609 25.60 -22.35 -0.68
N VAL A 610 26.79 -21.82 -0.53
CA VAL A 610 28.03 -22.45 -0.94
C VAL A 610 29.00 -22.42 0.23
N GLU A 611 29.68 -23.54 0.48
CA GLU A 611 30.72 -23.60 1.53
C GLU A 611 31.76 -22.51 1.32
N ARG A 612 32.13 -21.86 2.41
CA ARG A 612 33.19 -20.85 2.38
C ARG A 612 34.51 -21.48 2.02
N LYS A 613 35.07 -21.08 0.89
CA LYS A 613 36.47 -21.41 0.60
C LYS A 613 37.35 -20.52 1.48
N GLU A 614 38.01 -21.13 2.39
CA GLU A 614 39.01 -20.43 3.22
C GLU A 614 40.22 -20.07 2.37
N HIS A 615 40.50 -18.79 2.30
CA HIS A 615 41.72 -18.26 1.67
C HIS A 615 42.55 -17.68 2.79
N PRO A 616 43.73 -18.30 3.09
CA PRO A 616 44.58 -17.79 4.15
C PRO A 616 45.21 -16.44 3.75
N CYS A 617 45.31 -15.56 4.71
CA CYS A 617 46.00 -14.29 4.53
C CYS A 617 47.48 -14.54 4.27
N PRO A 618 48.09 -13.96 3.21
CA PRO A 618 49.52 -14.18 2.91
C PRO A 618 50.47 -13.65 3.99
N LYS A 619 50.03 -12.81 4.91
CA LYS A 619 50.83 -12.23 5.98
C LYS A 619 50.70 -12.95 7.32
N CYS A 620 49.53 -13.43 7.70
CA CYS A 620 49.29 -13.98 9.04
C CYS A 620 48.48 -15.28 9.04
N SER A 621 48.24 -15.87 7.87
CA SER A 621 47.48 -17.12 7.66
C SER A 621 46.06 -17.14 8.17
N THR A 622 45.54 -16.06 8.77
CA THR A 622 44.16 -15.96 9.17
C THR A 622 43.23 -15.98 7.94
N PRO A 623 42.08 -16.67 7.95
CA PRO A 623 41.16 -16.69 6.82
C PRO A 623 40.70 -15.31 6.42
N LEU A 624 40.86 -14.93 5.16
CA LEU A 624 40.40 -13.67 4.59
C LEU A 624 38.89 -13.64 4.51
N ARG A 625 38.32 -12.44 4.68
CA ARG A 625 36.87 -12.18 4.53
C ARG A 625 36.57 -11.35 3.31
N ARG A 626 35.59 -11.78 2.54
CA ARG A 626 35.12 -11.08 1.33
C ARG A 626 34.21 -9.89 1.71
N TYR A 627 34.31 -8.77 1.02
CA TYR A 627 33.52 -7.58 1.28
C TYR A 627 33.18 -6.79 -0.01
N LYS A 628 32.16 -5.97 0.04
CA LYS A 628 31.79 -5.05 -1.06
C LYS A 628 32.54 -3.73 -0.89
N LYS A 629 33.33 -3.34 -1.89
CA LYS A 629 34.10 -2.09 -1.87
C LYS A 629 33.14 -0.88 -2.01
N LYS A 630 33.42 0.22 -1.31
CA LYS A 630 32.64 1.48 -1.43
C LYS A 630 32.65 2.06 -2.84
N ALA A 631 33.69 1.82 -3.61
CA ALA A 631 33.84 2.26 -5.00
C ALA A 631 33.23 1.31 -6.03
N GLY A 632 32.54 0.25 -5.60
CA GLY A 632 32.01 -0.83 -6.43
C GLY A 632 32.97 -2.01 -6.55
N GLY A 633 32.41 -3.22 -6.87
CA GLY A 633 33.19 -4.46 -6.93
C GLY A 633 33.41 -5.11 -5.56
N LEU A 634 34.12 -6.23 -5.56
CA LEU A 634 34.39 -7.06 -4.38
C LEU A 634 35.87 -7.00 -4.02
N GLY A 635 36.19 -7.31 -2.78
CA GLY A 635 37.56 -7.42 -2.26
C GLY A 635 37.60 -8.34 -1.05
N TRP A 636 38.79 -8.63 -0.58
CA TRP A 636 39.09 -9.46 0.59
C TRP A 636 39.89 -8.67 1.61
N PHE A 637 39.63 -8.90 2.88
CA PHE A 637 40.41 -8.28 3.97
C PHE A 637 40.72 -9.30 5.05
N CYS A 638 41.84 -9.12 5.71
CA CYS A 638 42.18 -9.89 6.90
C CYS A 638 41.41 -9.33 8.11
N PRO A 639 40.70 -10.17 8.87
CA PRO A 639 39.93 -9.72 10.04
C PRO A 639 40.79 -9.44 11.27
N THR A 640 42.08 -9.78 11.24
CA THR A 640 43.07 -9.55 12.34
C THR A 640 43.38 -8.05 12.39
N ASP A 641 43.20 -7.41 13.53
CA ASP A 641 43.31 -5.95 13.68
C ASP A 641 44.69 -5.41 13.32
N ASP A 642 45.74 -6.14 13.62
CA ASP A 642 47.13 -5.73 13.34
C ASP A 642 47.60 -6.06 11.93
N CYS A 643 46.95 -6.95 11.20
CA CYS A 643 47.39 -7.41 9.90
C CYS A 643 47.10 -6.44 8.75
N LYS A 644 45.95 -5.78 8.75
CA LYS A 644 45.50 -4.78 7.75
C LYS A 644 45.70 -5.16 6.28
N THR A 645 45.73 -6.47 5.95
CA THR A 645 45.88 -6.94 4.57
C THR A 645 44.58 -6.82 3.81
N PHE A 646 44.61 -6.17 2.64
CA PHE A 646 43.50 -6.09 1.68
C PHE A 646 43.91 -6.66 0.34
N MET A 647 43.03 -7.44 -0.30
CA MET A 647 43.27 -8.04 -1.61
C MET A 647 42.07 -7.75 -2.54
N ASP A 648 42.30 -7.79 -3.83
CA ASP A 648 41.28 -7.69 -4.83
C ASP A 648 40.56 -9.02 -5.01
N ASP A 649 39.33 -8.99 -5.54
CA ASP A 649 38.60 -10.20 -5.86
C ASP A 649 38.65 -10.47 -7.37
N ASP A 650 39.16 -11.60 -7.75
CA ASP A 650 39.04 -12.12 -9.11
C ASP A 650 38.24 -13.40 -9.09
N LYS A 651 36.94 -13.29 -9.53
CA LYS A 651 36.01 -14.42 -9.62
C LYS A 651 35.94 -15.28 -8.35
N GLY A 652 35.93 -14.63 -7.16
CA GLY A 652 35.86 -15.31 -5.87
C GLY A 652 37.19 -15.79 -5.32
N ARG A 653 38.31 -15.37 -5.86
CA ARG A 653 39.68 -15.65 -5.33
C ARG A 653 40.36 -14.34 -4.93
N PRO A 654 41.04 -14.29 -3.78
CA PRO A 654 41.85 -13.14 -3.43
C PRO A 654 43.11 -13.07 -4.34
N VAL A 655 43.28 -11.92 -4.98
CA VAL A 655 44.48 -11.61 -5.77
C VAL A 655 45.12 -10.35 -5.23
N GLU A 656 46.43 -10.26 -5.35
CA GLU A 656 47.12 -9.04 -4.93
C GLU A 656 46.64 -7.84 -5.72
N PRO A 657 46.39 -6.69 -5.03
CA PRO A 657 46.01 -5.46 -5.71
C PRO A 657 47.05 -5.07 -6.76
N LYS A 658 46.64 -4.72 -7.97
CA LYS A 658 47.54 -4.18 -8.98
C LYS A 658 48.18 -2.91 -8.44
N VAL A 659 49.45 -3.00 -8.09
CA VAL A 659 50.25 -1.89 -7.59
C VAL A 659 50.80 -1.13 -8.78
N HIS A 660 50.52 0.17 -8.87
CA HIS A 660 51.14 1.07 -9.82
C HIS A 660 52.32 1.75 -9.12
N PRO A 661 53.55 1.54 -9.55
CA PRO A 661 54.72 2.20 -8.95
C PRO A 661 54.74 3.70 -9.28
N CYS A 662 55.15 4.49 -8.33
CA CYS A 662 55.37 5.93 -8.54
C CYS A 662 56.54 6.16 -9.51
N PRO A 663 56.39 6.93 -10.57
CA PRO A 663 57.47 7.17 -11.53
C PRO A 663 58.67 7.94 -10.95
N LYS A 664 58.51 8.51 -9.76
CA LYS A 664 59.56 9.33 -9.12
C LYS A 664 60.36 8.58 -8.04
N CYS A 665 59.73 7.68 -7.28
CA CYS A 665 60.35 7.00 -6.14
C CYS A 665 60.04 5.50 -6.06
N SER A 666 59.34 4.94 -7.05
CA SER A 666 58.92 3.53 -7.14
C SER A 666 57.99 3.07 -6.01
N SER A 667 57.63 3.89 -5.04
CA SER A 667 56.66 3.57 -4.00
C SER A 667 55.26 3.39 -4.60
N PRO A 668 54.36 2.60 -3.98
CA PRO A 668 53.01 2.37 -4.48
C PRO A 668 52.23 3.66 -4.68
N LEU A 669 51.49 3.75 -5.79
CA LEU A 669 50.49 4.80 -6.01
C LEU A 669 49.13 4.35 -5.48
N ARG A 670 48.41 5.25 -4.84
CA ARG A 670 47.06 5.01 -4.34
C ARG A 670 46.05 5.87 -5.09
N ARG A 671 45.00 5.23 -5.62
CA ARG A 671 43.90 5.87 -6.31
C ARG A 671 42.90 6.44 -5.32
N PHE A 672 42.42 7.66 -5.52
CA PHE A 672 41.40 8.30 -4.71
C PHE A 672 40.39 9.06 -5.58
N GLN A 673 39.19 9.25 -5.06
CA GLN A 673 38.18 10.04 -5.73
C GLN A 673 38.30 11.53 -5.34
N LYS A 674 38.37 12.38 -6.35
CA LYS A 674 38.48 13.84 -6.13
C LYS A 674 37.16 14.33 -5.44
N LYS A 675 37.34 15.23 -4.49
CA LYS A 675 36.23 15.89 -3.78
C LYS A 675 36.06 17.30 -4.28
N ASP A 676 34.84 17.78 -4.32
CA ASP A 676 34.52 19.17 -4.55
C ASP A 676 35.01 20.03 -3.37
N LYS A 677 35.61 21.19 -3.66
CA LYS A 677 36.28 21.98 -2.63
C LYS A 677 35.33 22.74 -1.72
N GLU A 678 34.15 23.08 -2.22
CA GLU A 678 33.16 23.87 -1.47
C GLU A 678 32.23 22.98 -0.66
N SER A 679 31.74 21.90 -1.26
CA SER A 679 30.80 20.97 -0.63
C SER A 679 31.45 19.78 0.08
N GLY A 680 32.73 19.52 -0.13
CA GLY A 680 33.46 18.35 0.40
C GLY A 680 32.97 17.01 -0.16
N LYS A 681 32.00 17.01 -1.07
CA LYS A 681 31.37 15.78 -1.61
C LYS A 681 32.23 15.18 -2.72
N PRO A 682 32.23 13.82 -2.86
CA PRO A 682 32.94 13.15 -3.94
C PRO A 682 32.39 13.52 -5.32
N ILE A 683 33.24 13.91 -6.25
CA ILE A 683 32.87 14.18 -7.64
C ILE A 683 32.73 12.88 -8.40
N LYS A 684 31.55 12.59 -8.94
CA LYS A 684 31.25 11.32 -9.64
C LYS A 684 32.16 11.16 -10.88
N GLY A 685 32.90 10.05 -10.92
CA GLY A 685 33.78 9.71 -12.07
C GLY A 685 35.13 10.44 -12.10
N ALA A 686 35.45 11.30 -11.15
CA ALA A 686 36.72 12.01 -11.09
C ALA A 686 37.69 11.33 -10.11
N PHE A 687 38.76 10.73 -10.60
CA PHE A 687 39.79 10.04 -9.80
C PHE A 687 41.15 10.64 -10.05
N ALA A 688 42.08 10.41 -9.11
CA ALA A 688 43.48 10.74 -9.22
C ALA A 688 44.32 9.73 -8.40
N TRP A 689 45.60 9.77 -8.56
CA TRP A 689 46.56 8.91 -7.87
C TRP A 689 47.56 9.75 -7.06
N PHE A 690 47.92 9.32 -5.88
CA PHE A 690 48.98 9.92 -5.09
C PHE A 690 49.99 8.87 -4.63
N CYS A 691 51.22 9.30 -4.47
CA CYS A 691 52.27 8.44 -3.95
C CYS A 691 52.09 8.23 -2.46
N THR A 692 52.23 6.98 -2.00
CA THR A 692 52.10 6.61 -0.57
C THR A 692 53.34 6.98 0.24
N ASN A 693 54.41 7.38 -0.40
CA ASN A 693 55.59 7.92 0.27
C ASN A 693 55.39 9.41 0.54
N ASP A 694 55.28 9.77 1.82
CA ASP A 694 54.98 11.13 2.29
C ASP A 694 56.04 12.18 1.87
N GLU A 695 57.28 11.75 1.65
CA GLU A 695 58.33 12.62 1.17
C GLU A 695 58.28 12.89 -0.33
N CYS A 696 57.68 11.97 -1.09
CA CYS A 696 57.65 12.06 -2.55
C CYS A 696 56.60 13.07 -3.10
N LYS A 697 55.42 13.20 -2.47
CA LYS A 697 54.32 14.09 -2.81
C LYS A 697 53.90 14.09 -4.28
N THR A 698 54.13 12.99 -5.03
CA THR A 698 53.76 12.88 -6.44
C THR A 698 52.24 12.64 -6.58
N PHE A 699 51.59 13.43 -7.41
CA PHE A 699 50.19 13.26 -7.83
C PHE A 699 50.11 13.02 -9.34
N LEU A 700 49.23 12.11 -9.75
CA LEU A 700 48.99 11.77 -11.15
C LEU A 700 47.48 11.80 -11.41
N ASP A 701 47.11 12.08 -12.66
CA ASP A 701 45.72 11.98 -13.10
C ASP A 701 45.35 10.51 -13.37
N ASP A 702 44.03 10.25 -13.43
CA ASP A 702 43.47 8.95 -13.76
C ASP A 702 42.91 8.95 -15.17
N GLU A 703 43.42 8.11 -16.04
CA GLU A 703 42.81 7.81 -17.32
C GLU A 703 42.38 6.34 -17.33
N LYS A 704 41.09 6.09 -17.30
CA LYS A 704 40.50 4.73 -17.34
C LYS A 704 41.11 3.76 -16.31
N GLY A 705 41.41 4.24 -15.09
CA GLY A 705 41.97 3.43 -14.03
C GLY A 705 43.50 3.26 -14.07
N GLN A 706 44.19 3.98 -14.93
CA GLN A 706 45.67 3.99 -15.02
C GLN A 706 46.21 5.35 -14.57
N PRO A 707 47.30 5.41 -13.82
CA PRO A 707 47.97 6.66 -13.46
C PRO A 707 48.68 7.27 -14.67
N VAL A 708 48.37 8.50 -15.03
CA VAL A 708 49.00 9.25 -16.10
C VAL A 708 49.59 10.55 -15.57
N ALA A 709 50.69 11.01 -16.14
CA ALA A 709 51.30 12.27 -15.76
C ALA A 709 50.33 13.46 -15.97
N ILE A 710 50.29 14.36 -15.01
CA ILE A 710 49.49 15.60 -15.14
C ILE A 710 50.07 16.43 -16.28
N LYS A 711 49.25 16.73 -17.28
CA LYS A 711 49.67 17.56 -18.41
C LYS A 711 49.97 19.00 -17.91
N THR A 712 51.17 19.42 -18.11
CA THR A 712 51.64 20.77 -17.76
C THR A 712 52.25 21.47 -18.98
N ALA A 713 52.25 22.78 -18.97
CA ALA A 713 52.89 23.61 -19.97
C ALA A 713 53.72 24.69 -19.25
N PRO A 714 54.83 25.16 -19.77
CA PRO A 714 55.62 26.22 -19.12
C PRO A 714 54.86 27.56 -19.20
N CYS A 715 54.87 28.32 -18.12
CA CYS A 715 54.31 29.65 -18.07
C CYS A 715 55.18 30.65 -18.91
N PRO A 716 54.57 31.37 -19.85
CA PRO A 716 55.34 32.30 -20.70
C PRO A 716 55.96 33.46 -19.94
N SER A 717 55.51 33.78 -18.73
CA SER A 717 56.03 34.88 -17.93
C SER A 717 57.08 34.49 -16.91
N CYS A 718 56.95 33.31 -16.25
CA CYS A 718 57.84 32.93 -15.14
C CYS A 718 58.46 31.55 -15.30
N GLY A 719 58.24 30.83 -16.41
CA GLY A 719 58.74 29.51 -16.68
C GLY A 719 58.18 28.37 -15.82
N LYS A 720 57.43 28.68 -14.72
CA LYS A 720 56.86 27.63 -13.83
C LYS A 720 55.73 26.87 -14.54
N PRO A 721 55.43 25.61 -14.14
CA PRO A 721 54.37 24.80 -14.76
C PRO A 721 52.99 25.46 -14.65
N MET A 722 52.27 25.46 -15.74
CA MET A 722 50.83 25.77 -15.77
C MET A 722 50.02 24.47 -15.73
N TYR A 723 48.92 24.49 -15.01
CA TYR A 723 48.02 23.36 -14.87
C TYR A 723 46.67 23.67 -15.54
N ARG A 724 46.15 22.67 -16.26
CA ARG A 724 44.84 22.71 -16.86
C ARG A 724 43.74 22.57 -15.79
N ARG A 725 42.82 23.50 -15.73
CA ARG A 725 41.71 23.53 -14.73
C ARG A 725 40.38 23.66 -15.45
N LYS A 726 39.34 23.04 -14.88
CA LYS A 726 37.97 23.19 -15.39
C LYS A 726 37.26 24.30 -14.63
N GLY A 727 36.74 25.30 -15.33
CA GLY A 727 35.92 26.39 -14.80
C GLY A 727 34.49 26.31 -15.31
N GLN A 728 33.66 27.25 -14.90
CA GLN A 728 32.25 27.36 -15.28
C GLN A 728 32.02 27.45 -16.81
N TYR A 729 32.99 28.03 -17.54
CA TYR A 729 32.91 28.26 -18.99
C TYR A 729 33.85 27.38 -19.81
N GLY A 730 34.35 26.25 -19.24
CA GLY A 730 35.28 25.34 -19.92
C GLY A 730 36.61 25.18 -19.21
N TYR A 731 37.62 24.69 -19.96
CA TYR A 731 38.95 24.50 -19.41
C TYR A 731 39.81 25.75 -19.60
N TRP A 732 40.71 25.97 -18.66
CA TRP A 732 41.70 27.08 -18.66
C TRP A 732 43.01 26.61 -18.01
N TRP A 733 44.09 27.34 -18.27
CA TRP A 733 45.41 27.03 -17.70
C TRP A 733 45.79 28.11 -16.70
N GLY A 734 46.23 27.71 -15.52
CA GLY A 734 46.70 28.61 -14.46
C GLY A 734 48.11 28.31 -14.04
N CYS A 735 48.95 29.35 -13.91
CA CYS A 735 50.34 29.22 -13.47
C CYS A 735 50.44 28.75 -12.01
N SER A 736 51.38 27.82 -11.72
CA SER A 736 51.67 27.39 -10.35
C SER A 736 52.31 28.48 -9.49
N GLY A 737 52.93 29.45 -10.12
CA GLY A 737 53.55 30.60 -9.46
C GLY A 737 52.54 31.68 -9.02
N PHE A 738 51.26 31.42 -8.98
CA PHE A 738 50.25 32.39 -8.59
C PHE A 738 50.45 32.95 -7.17
N LYS A 739 50.89 32.13 -6.25
CA LYS A 739 51.24 32.53 -4.88
C LYS A 739 52.49 33.39 -4.81
N ASP A 740 53.35 33.28 -5.81
CA ASP A 740 54.62 34.00 -5.92
C ASP A 740 54.49 35.22 -6.85
N GLY A 741 53.25 35.68 -7.07
CA GLY A 741 52.97 36.92 -7.82
C GLY A 741 52.71 36.76 -9.33
N CYS A 742 52.88 35.56 -9.90
CA CYS A 742 52.61 35.32 -11.33
C CYS A 742 51.13 35.08 -11.61
N LYS A 743 50.40 36.08 -12.08
CA LYS A 743 48.96 36.02 -12.34
C LYS A 743 48.56 35.53 -13.75
N VAL A 744 49.44 34.81 -14.45
CA VAL A 744 49.20 34.38 -15.83
C VAL A 744 48.13 33.29 -15.87
N ILE A 745 47.06 33.58 -16.62
CA ILE A 745 45.96 32.67 -16.96
C ILE A 745 45.86 32.63 -18.48
N MET A 746 45.78 31.43 -19.05
CA MET A 746 45.64 31.22 -20.50
C MET A 746 44.36 30.40 -20.78
N ASP A 747 43.78 30.61 -21.96
CA ASP A 747 42.64 29.83 -22.41
C ASP A 747 43.10 28.44 -22.90
N ASP A 748 42.19 27.50 -22.87
CA ASP A 748 42.41 26.10 -23.34
C ASP A 748 41.93 25.95 -24.77
N GLN A 749 42.80 25.63 -25.66
CA GLN A 749 42.45 25.22 -27.01
C GLN A 749 42.99 23.79 -27.30
N ALA A 750 42.05 22.86 -27.39
CA ALA A 750 42.34 21.44 -27.63
C ALA A 750 43.39 20.84 -26.66
N GLY A 751 43.40 21.28 -25.38
CA GLY A 751 44.32 20.76 -24.35
C GLY A 751 45.67 21.44 -24.35
N LYS A 752 45.85 22.57 -25.05
CA LYS A 752 47.05 23.39 -25.02
C LYS A 752 46.74 24.81 -24.54
N PRO A 753 47.62 25.46 -23.77
CA PRO A 753 47.42 26.83 -23.35
C PRO A 753 47.65 27.79 -24.52
N VAL A 754 46.71 28.70 -24.74
CA VAL A 754 46.81 29.81 -25.70
C VAL A 754 46.61 31.14 -24.97
N PRO A 755 47.28 32.23 -25.41
CA PRO A 755 47.08 33.55 -24.78
C PRO A 755 45.60 33.97 -24.82
N LYS A 756 45.13 34.56 -23.73
CA LYS A 756 43.76 35.16 -23.73
C LYS A 756 43.73 36.24 -24.81
N GLN A 757 42.86 36.06 -25.80
CA GLN A 757 42.56 37.14 -26.75
C GLN A 757 41.94 38.28 -25.98
N ALA A 758 42.52 39.49 -26.10
CA ALA A 758 41.95 40.72 -25.56
C ALA A 758 40.53 40.90 -26.13
N LYS A 759 39.53 40.91 -25.27
CA LYS A 759 38.15 41.20 -25.67
C LYS A 759 38.11 42.62 -26.23
N GLY A 760 38.16 42.77 -27.58
CA GLY A 760 37.88 44.02 -28.27
C GLY A 760 36.47 44.50 -27.92
N ALA A 761 36.32 45.85 -27.88
CA ALA A 761 35.10 46.57 -27.56
C ALA A 761 33.89 46.04 -28.33
N LYS A 762 32.77 45.98 -27.66
CA LYS A 762 31.46 45.61 -28.22
C LYS A 762 31.13 46.54 -29.43
N PRO A 763 30.72 45.99 -30.59
CA PRO A 763 29.98 46.77 -31.57
C PRO A 763 28.54 46.95 -31.08
N ALA A 764 28.01 48.15 -31.31
CA ALA A 764 26.67 48.58 -30.96
C ALA A 764 25.59 47.68 -31.57
N ALA A 765 24.52 47.47 -30.82
CA ALA A 765 23.37 46.70 -31.17
C ALA A 765 22.73 47.16 -32.49
N LYS A 766 22.65 46.28 -33.48
CA LYS A 766 21.67 46.37 -34.59
C LYS A 766 20.39 45.69 -34.18
N ALA A 767 19.32 46.44 -34.19
CA ALA A 767 17.95 46.00 -33.98
C ALA A 767 17.59 44.91 -34.99
N THR A 768 17.19 43.76 -34.52
CA THR A 768 16.65 42.69 -35.35
C THR A 768 15.14 42.58 -35.12
N VAL A 769 14.45 42.77 -36.21
CA VAL A 769 13.00 42.66 -36.41
C VAL A 769 12.51 41.29 -35.98
N LYS A 770 11.45 41.25 -35.16
CA LYS A 770 10.69 40.03 -34.82
C LYS A 770 10.06 39.45 -36.09
N ARG A 771 10.45 38.27 -36.47
CA ARG A 771 9.69 37.43 -37.38
C ARG A 771 8.86 36.41 -36.56
N ALA A 772 7.56 36.35 -36.86
CA ALA A 772 6.59 35.50 -36.26
C ALA A 772 6.91 33.99 -36.50
N ALA A 773 6.69 33.19 -35.49
CA ALA A 773 6.83 31.74 -35.54
C ALA A 773 5.65 31.10 -36.30
N ALA A 774 5.97 30.23 -37.23
CA ALA A 774 5.02 29.34 -37.90
C ALA A 774 4.77 28.07 -37.02
N PRO A 775 3.60 27.46 -37.11
CA PRO A 775 3.21 26.39 -36.19
C PRO A 775 3.88 25.04 -36.50
N THR A 776 4.39 24.40 -35.46
CA THR A 776 5.02 23.08 -35.52
C THR A 776 3.98 21.99 -35.75
N ARG A 777 4.13 21.24 -36.83
CA ARG A 777 3.34 20.06 -37.18
C ARG A 777 3.64 18.91 -36.20
N LEU A 778 2.62 18.41 -35.51
CA LEU A 778 2.68 17.15 -34.75
C LEU A 778 2.85 15.98 -35.72
N VAL A 779 3.90 15.21 -35.53
CA VAL A 779 4.09 13.90 -36.17
C VAL A 779 3.65 12.82 -35.18
N LEU A 780 2.53 12.20 -35.49
CA LEU A 780 2.04 10.98 -34.82
C LEU A 780 2.96 9.80 -35.18
N LYS A 781 3.59 9.20 -34.19
CA LYS A 781 4.24 7.88 -34.32
C LYS A 781 3.21 6.78 -34.03
N THR A 782 2.94 5.98 -35.01
CA THR A 782 2.21 4.72 -34.91
C THR A 782 3.05 3.65 -34.20
N PRO A 783 2.46 2.79 -33.37
CA PRO A 783 3.18 1.69 -32.74
C PRO A 783 3.26 0.50 -33.75
N LYS A 784 4.45 -0.07 -33.85
CA LYS A 784 4.67 -1.38 -34.49
C LYS A 784 4.29 -2.49 -33.51
N LYS A 785 3.66 -3.50 -34.05
CA LYS A 785 3.17 -4.81 -33.60
C LYS A 785 3.62 -5.33 -32.23
#